data_e24e04dd838372241ffc8c28d9a2fac5
#
_entry.id   e24e04dd838372241ffc8c28d9a2fac5
#
_cell.length_a   1.000
_cell.length_b   1.000
_cell.length_c   1.000
_cell.angle_alpha   90.00
_cell.angle_beta   90.00
_cell.angle_gamma   90.00
#
_symmetry.space_group_name_H-M   'P 1'
#
loop_
_entity.id
_entity.type
_entity.pdbx_description
1 polymer ?
#
loop_
_entity_poly.entity_id
_entity_poly.type
_entity_poly.pdbx_seq_one_letter_code
_entity_poly.pdbx_strand_id
1 'polypeptide(L)'
;MIKVLIFLLLTFQTAYSQNFQQSIYQILDQTLSFRGLTREDITIPINLDKEKSPRNDAKLLLPVVRDMMQDPMKSFGFMDSVMQWKDKSVFDIMYESFLISDIEIRIHDNLLMWGFLYNHKLPKDPEKFGNKIYSFLRKRNLYQIHFDKLYSSAEIDFLKKNLLSLVSESDDNNDNGSNSDIFKFNRERDSSIIVSKKIMDLLSKTDRGDVINNPTRDYTDCYYIYDQLSANKFALNSSSGEEISNKNVQGNFIYYYDEDGIRIAIGGKGKNIYTGHFDFIIDLGGDDVYNIDRETNDLFKNNFSCIIDLSGNDYYTSNSNYSLAGAVFSSGFIFDKEGDDTYKGKNVTLGSAICGLGVLYDESGNDTYQANQFSIGAASFGVGLLVDRSGNDVYIANSYSQGFGMTEGVGAIIDNKGNDNYLIDARSLDIGRYEDHYVSMSQGYGLGLRPYYAGGIGLIIEGEGNDIYSTDIFGQGGGYWYGLGCIADKSGNDKYNSYQYAQGSGIHLAVGLLKDYDGWDFYSSNGVSQGCGHDFGFGLLFDVKGNDNYSAYSLSQGAGNANGIGMLIDESGRDGYLNKEPGNSRGYGNSRREFGSLGIFLDASGEDFYSVGGMDSTMSNSSMWGVFDDYYLMPEKTSPQSDVSAGYKVPFSEIDSNKKYTQDELFIMAKTIEPRFSKWQEFGFRKLADDSLNTPAYIMKYLDTDDHRAGLVLRNLSMKIGYSTGIYFKQQLNQYNTSMRSTPTLNPNQVAFICYLFGETRSPEGKEELLGLTYDNDIRIRTTALNALGKIKYDTLETDYISKVSGRLRELASDTSVNKLYKKDISYAFKNYKNFDNIASLINLMNFDYFGVRFPAAEALRTYGDEYYEFINNELIDTIAEDKVWFQSFLNSTEDLSDIKFRSFYEISENYYSADGSIVNLNRLELLKRKVKKLTDPEVIIWTESKITELQSKSILKIN
;
A
#
# COMPACT_ATOMS: atom_id res chain seq x y z
N MET A 1 39.93 13.93 23.99
CA MET A 1 39.94 12.47 23.87
C MET A 1 38.51 11.90 23.72
N ILE A 2 37.60 12.22 24.62
CA ILE A 2 36.18 11.71 24.54
C ILE A 2 35.47 12.12 23.25
N LYS A 3 35.59 13.36 22.78
CA LYS A 3 34.97 13.81 21.50
C LYS A 3 35.55 13.13 20.24
N VAL A 4 36.82 12.73 20.27
CA VAL A 4 37.47 11.98 19.21
C VAL A 4 37.02 10.51 19.21
N LEU A 5 36.78 9.95 20.40
CA LEU A 5 36.28 8.58 20.58
C LEU A 5 34.80 8.47 20.10
N ILE A 6 33.99 9.47 20.43
CA ILE A 6 32.59 9.55 19.96
C ILE A 6 32.52 9.74 18.43
N PHE A 7 33.39 10.57 17.86
CA PHE A 7 33.48 10.76 16.41
C PHE A 7 33.96 9.47 15.71
N LEU A 8 34.93 8.76 16.27
CA LEU A 8 35.38 7.46 15.79
C LEU A 8 34.31 6.37 15.93
N LEU A 9 33.53 6.34 17.01
CA LEU A 9 32.39 5.42 17.17
C LEU A 9 31.28 5.71 16.18
N LEU A 10 30.91 6.97 15.97
CA LEU A 10 29.92 7.38 14.97
C LEU A 10 30.38 7.07 13.55
N THR A 11 31.66 7.28 13.23
CA THR A 11 32.22 6.92 11.92
C THR A 11 32.37 5.41 11.74
N PHE A 12 32.56 4.64 12.80
CA PHE A 12 32.53 3.17 12.74
C PHE A 12 31.11 2.64 12.56
N GLN A 13 30.13 3.18 13.26
CA GLN A 13 28.73 2.81 13.09
C GLN A 13 28.20 3.16 11.69
N THR A 14 28.49 4.36 11.19
CA THR A 14 28.11 4.76 9.83
C THR A 14 28.87 3.98 8.76
N ALA A 15 30.14 3.66 8.98
CA ALA A 15 30.91 2.84 8.05
C ALA A 15 30.44 1.37 8.05
N TYR A 16 30.05 0.85 9.21
CA TYR A 16 29.52 -0.52 9.32
C TYR A 16 28.14 -0.63 8.67
N SER A 17 27.24 0.31 8.91
CA SER A 17 25.92 0.35 8.26
C SER A 17 26.01 0.59 6.75
N GLN A 18 26.92 1.46 6.30
CA GLN A 18 27.14 1.66 4.86
C GLN A 18 27.71 0.43 4.17
N ASN A 19 28.64 -0.29 4.81
CA ASN A 19 29.17 -1.53 4.24
C ASN A 19 28.14 -2.67 4.23
N PHE A 20 27.25 -2.73 5.22
CA PHE A 20 26.23 -3.74 5.30
C PHE A 20 25.06 -3.47 4.32
N GLN A 21 24.57 -2.24 4.22
CA GLN A 21 23.60 -1.85 3.18
C GLN A 21 24.14 -2.08 1.76
N GLN A 22 25.43 -1.86 1.53
CA GLN A 22 26.05 -2.15 0.26
C GLN A 22 26.07 -3.66 -0.03
N SER A 23 26.16 -4.50 0.99
CA SER A 23 26.06 -5.95 0.90
C SER A 23 24.66 -6.43 0.49
N ILE A 24 23.57 -5.98 1.13
CA ILE A 24 22.21 -6.42 0.78
C ILE A 24 21.80 -5.97 -0.63
N TYR A 25 22.20 -4.78 -1.07
CA TYR A 25 21.96 -4.35 -2.44
C TYR A 25 22.73 -5.19 -3.47
N GLN A 26 23.92 -5.66 -3.13
CA GLN A 26 24.71 -6.54 -4.01
C GLN A 26 24.06 -7.92 -4.13
N ILE A 27 23.56 -8.47 -3.01
CA ILE A 27 22.84 -9.75 -3.01
C ILE A 27 21.55 -9.62 -3.81
N LEU A 28 20.77 -8.56 -3.58
CA LEU A 28 19.56 -8.27 -4.35
C LEU A 28 19.83 -8.15 -5.85
N ASP A 29 20.94 -7.49 -6.25
CA ASP A 29 21.36 -7.41 -7.65
C ASP A 29 21.67 -8.80 -8.25
N GLN A 30 22.24 -9.70 -7.45
CA GLN A 30 22.49 -11.09 -7.86
C GLN A 30 21.20 -11.87 -8.03
N THR A 31 20.29 -11.77 -7.05
CA THR A 31 18.95 -12.36 -7.06
C THR A 31 18.17 -11.91 -8.31
N LEU A 32 18.17 -10.62 -8.59
CA LEU A 32 17.50 -10.06 -9.76
C LEU A 32 18.15 -10.52 -11.07
N SER A 33 19.49 -10.51 -11.11
CA SER A 33 20.25 -10.93 -12.27
C SER A 33 19.99 -12.41 -12.64
N PHE A 34 19.69 -13.26 -11.67
CA PHE A 34 19.29 -14.65 -11.91
C PHE A 34 18.03 -14.73 -12.79
N ARG A 35 17.12 -13.76 -12.68
CA ARG A 35 15.94 -13.62 -13.54
C ARG A 35 16.17 -12.77 -14.78
N GLY A 36 17.37 -12.24 -14.98
CA GLY A 36 17.65 -11.24 -16.00
C GLY A 36 16.96 -9.90 -15.72
N LEU A 37 16.86 -9.52 -14.46
CA LEU A 37 16.29 -8.27 -13.98
C LEU A 37 17.38 -7.40 -13.34
N THR A 38 17.07 -6.12 -13.21
CA THR A 38 17.82 -5.14 -12.44
C THR A 38 16.89 -4.42 -11.47
N ARG A 39 17.43 -3.63 -10.57
CA ARG A 39 16.59 -2.80 -9.67
C ARG A 39 15.69 -1.81 -10.42
N GLU A 40 16.06 -1.39 -11.63
CA GLU A 40 15.24 -0.53 -12.49
C GLU A 40 13.97 -1.23 -13.00
N ASP A 41 13.96 -2.57 -13.01
CA ASP A 41 12.78 -3.36 -13.38
C ASP A 41 11.74 -3.42 -12.23
N ILE A 42 12.13 -3.09 -11.00
CA ILE A 42 11.22 -3.00 -9.84
C ILE A 42 10.46 -1.68 -9.94
N THR A 43 9.40 -1.67 -10.71
CA THR A 43 8.56 -0.47 -10.93
C THR A 43 7.11 -0.89 -11.22
N ILE A 44 6.16 -0.18 -10.65
CA ILE A 44 4.75 -0.37 -11.01
C ILE A 44 4.52 0.19 -12.42
N PRO A 45 4.10 -0.62 -13.39
CA PRO A 45 4.15 -0.28 -14.82
C PRO A 45 2.98 0.62 -15.28
N ILE A 46 2.56 1.58 -14.47
CA ILE A 46 1.52 2.56 -14.79
C ILE A 46 2.10 3.97 -14.79
N ASN A 47 1.60 4.79 -15.70
CA ASN A 47 1.97 6.20 -15.72
C ASN A 47 1.12 6.97 -14.70
N LEU A 48 1.74 7.46 -13.63
CA LEU A 48 1.12 8.25 -12.57
C LEU A 48 1.34 9.76 -12.75
N ASP A 49 1.95 10.18 -13.86
CA ASP A 49 2.17 11.60 -14.17
C ASP A 49 0.82 12.28 -14.44
N LYS A 50 0.49 13.29 -13.67
CA LYS A 50 -0.78 14.05 -13.75
C LYS A 50 -1.02 14.65 -15.13
N GLU A 51 0.05 15.01 -15.86
CA GLU A 51 -0.07 15.65 -17.17
C GLU A 51 -0.34 14.64 -18.31
N LYS A 52 -0.03 13.36 -18.09
CA LYS A 52 -0.06 12.32 -19.12
C LYS A 52 -1.06 11.20 -18.83
N SER A 53 -1.62 11.13 -17.64
CA SER A 53 -2.58 10.10 -17.27
C SER A 53 -4.02 10.59 -17.39
N PRO A 54 -4.87 9.94 -18.19
CA PRO A 54 -6.30 10.24 -18.22
C PRO A 54 -7.06 9.72 -16.98
N ARG A 55 -6.38 9.16 -15.98
CA ARG A 55 -7.00 8.58 -14.79
C ARG A 55 -7.44 9.69 -13.83
N ASN A 56 -8.75 9.85 -13.67
CA ASN A 56 -9.34 10.70 -12.64
C ASN A 56 -9.40 10.03 -11.25
N ASP A 57 -8.85 8.83 -11.10
CA ASP A 57 -8.93 7.99 -9.89
C ASP A 57 -7.82 8.24 -8.87
N ALA A 58 -6.85 9.08 -9.20
CA ALA A 58 -5.71 9.41 -8.34
C ALA A 58 -5.73 10.89 -7.91
N LYS A 59 -6.92 11.46 -7.66
CA LYS A 59 -7.00 12.82 -7.11
C LYS A 59 -6.25 12.91 -5.79
N LEU A 60 -5.47 13.98 -5.62
CA LEU A 60 -4.69 14.28 -4.42
C LEU A 60 -3.62 13.21 -4.10
N LEU A 61 -3.03 12.60 -5.14
CA LEU A 61 -1.94 11.65 -4.96
C LEU A 61 -0.69 12.35 -4.43
N LEU A 62 -0.25 11.91 -3.27
CA LEU A 62 0.95 12.43 -2.61
C LEU A 62 2.22 12.08 -3.42
N PRO A 63 3.15 13.04 -3.60
CA PRO A 63 4.38 12.82 -4.36
C PRO A 63 5.20 11.63 -3.86
N VAL A 64 5.34 11.46 -2.55
CA VAL A 64 6.11 10.37 -1.95
C VAL A 64 5.53 8.99 -2.31
N VAL A 65 4.20 8.84 -2.31
CA VAL A 65 3.51 7.60 -2.70
C VAL A 65 3.73 7.31 -4.19
N ARG A 66 3.53 8.33 -5.03
CA ARG A 66 3.78 8.24 -6.48
C ARG A 66 5.20 7.81 -6.76
N ASP A 67 6.18 8.45 -6.11
CA ASP A 67 7.60 8.23 -6.35
C ASP A 67 8.02 6.82 -5.92
N MET A 68 7.47 6.29 -4.81
CA MET A 68 7.71 4.91 -4.39
C MET A 68 7.00 3.88 -5.29
N MET A 69 5.84 4.18 -5.83
CA MET A 69 5.20 3.28 -6.81
C MET A 69 5.99 3.22 -8.12
N GLN A 70 6.61 4.32 -8.55
CA GLN A 70 7.44 4.38 -9.75
C GLN A 70 8.85 3.84 -9.52
N ASP A 71 9.37 3.99 -8.31
CA ASP A 71 10.68 3.50 -7.88
C ASP A 71 10.57 2.93 -6.45
N PRO A 72 10.12 1.66 -6.31
CA PRO A 72 9.99 1.00 -5.02
C PRO A 72 11.28 0.93 -4.20
N MET A 73 12.45 1.04 -4.82
CA MET A 73 13.72 1.06 -4.10
C MET A 73 13.89 2.28 -3.17
N LYS A 74 13.12 3.35 -3.40
CA LYS A 74 13.09 4.52 -2.49
C LYS A 74 12.49 4.21 -1.13
N SER A 75 11.70 3.13 -1.01
CA SER A 75 11.10 2.70 0.26
C SER A 75 12.15 2.36 1.33
N PHE A 76 13.29 1.82 0.93
CA PHE A 76 14.39 1.50 1.86
C PHE A 76 14.89 2.76 2.60
N GLY A 77 15.24 3.80 1.82
CA GLY A 77 15.67 5.07 2.41
C GLY A 77 14.56 5.80 3.17
N PHE A 78 13.30 5.62 2.76
CA PHE A 78 12.16 6.18 3.49
C PHE A 78 12.00 5.55 4.88
N MET A 79 12.03 4.21 5.00
CA MET A 79 11.95 3.53 6.29
C MET A 79 13.09 3.93 7.23
N ASP A 80 14.32 4.01 6.72
CA ASP A 80 15.47 4.48 7.49
C ASP A 80 15.34 5.96 7.91
N SER A 81 14.71 6.80 7.10
CA SER A 81 14.46 8.20 7.41
C SER A 81 13.39 8.37 8.49
N VAL A 82 12.26 7.67 8.39
CA VAL A 82 11.20 7.76 9.40
C VAL A 82 11.61 7.13 10.73
N MET A 83 12.44 6.09 10.74
CA MET A 83 13.01 5.51 11.96
C MET A 83 13.80 6.55 12.78
N GLN A 84 14.41 7.53 12.14
CA GLN A 84 15.11 8.61 12.85
C GLN A 84 14.15 9.56 13.61
N TRP A 85 12.83 9.48 13.36
CA TRP A 85 11.87 10.34 14.05
C TRP A 85 11.82 10.07 15.55
N LYS A 86 12.10 8.86 15.99
CA LYS A 86 12.18 8.50 17.41
C LYS A 86 13.16 9.41 18.19
N ASP A 87 14.24 9.86 17.56
CA ASP A 87 15.28 10.69 18.17
C ASP A 87 15.05 12.20 17.97
N LYS A 88 13.96 12.58 17.28
CA LYS A 88 13.67 13.98 16.95
C LYS A 88 12.71 14.63 17.95
N SER A 89 12.74 15.96 17.97
CA SER A 89 11.71 16.71 18.69
C SER A 89 10.36 16.55 17.98
N VAL A 90 9.26 16.66 18.72
CA VAL A 90 7.91 16.62 18.14
C VAL A 90 7.73 17.70 17.07
N PHE A 91 8.40 18.84 17.21
CA PHE A 91 8.39 19.90 16.20
C PHE A 91 9.03 19.44 14.88
N ASP A 92 10.17 18.75 14.95
CA ASP A 92 10.85 18.25 13.75
C ASP A 92 10.02 17.12 13.09
N ILE A 93 9.41 16.23 13.90
CA ILE A 93 8.50 15.17 13.42
C ILE A 93 7.30 15.81 12.68
N MET A 94 6.69 16.79 13.28
CA MET A 94 5.59 17.56 12.68
C MET A 94 6.01 18.20 11.36
N TYR A 95 7.19 18.84 11.33
CA TYR A 95 7.72 19.47 10.13
C TYR A 95 7.97 18.46 8.99
N GLU A 96 8.56 17.31 9.30
CA GLU A 96 8.78 16.25 8.33
C GLU A 96 7.46 15.60 7.86
N SER A 97 6.46 15.52 8.72
CA SER A 97 5.09 15.09 8.34
C SER A 97 4.48 16.03 7.29
N PHE A 98 4.73 17.36 7.41
CA PHE A 98 4.31 18.31 6.38
C PHE A 98 5.05 18.09 5.06
N LEU A 99 6.36 17.83 5.10
CA LEU A 99 7.15 17.60 3.89
C LEU A 99 6.69 16.36 3.13
N ILE A 100 6.48 15.22 3.82
CA ILE A 100 6.04 13.98 3.15
C ILE A 100 4.60 14.05 2.66
N SER A 101 3.76 14.91 3.24
CA SER A 101 2.39 15.14 2.80
C SER A 101 2.23 16.27 1.76
N ASP A 102 3.34 16.84 1.28
CA ASP A 102 3.33 17.95 0.30
C ASP A 102 2.54 19.18 0.81
N ILE A 103 2.59 19.42 2.11
CA ILE A 103 2.03 20.63 2.70
C ILE A 103 3.08 21.74 2.62
N GLU A 104 2.80 22.74 1.78
CA GLU A 104 3.63 23.94 1.71
C GLU A 104 3.42 24.79 2.96
N ILE A 105 4.38 24.72 3.89
CA ILE A 105 4.41 25.66 4.99
C ILE A 105 4.90 26.99 4.41
N ARG A 106 4.05 28.01 4.40
CA ARG A 106 4.43 29.37 4.02
C ARG A 106 5.32 29.97 5.10
N ILE A 107 6.52 29.41 5.22
CA ILE A 107 7.58 29.94 6.09
C ILE A 107 8.13 31.19 5.41
N HIS A 108 7.52 32.33 5.66
CA HIS A 108 8.31 33.56 5.61
C HIS A 108 9.44 33.41 6.63
N ASP A 109 10.68 33.74 6.25
CA ASP A 109 11.98 33.46 6.88
C ASP A 109 12.14 33.61 8.42
N ASN A 110 11.08 33.73 9.18
CA ASN A 110 11.06 33.98 10.61
C ASN A 110 9.96 33.25 11.39
N LEU A 111 9.27 32.24 10.87
CA LEU A 111 8.08 31.65 11.50
C LEU A 111 8.37 30.85 12.77
N LEU A 112 9.55 30.25 12.91
CA LEU A 112 10.03 29.62 14.15
C LEU A 112 10.23 30.62 15.30
N MET A 113 10.24 31.93 15.01
CA MET A 113 10.42 33.00 15.98
C MET A 113 9.12 33.72 16.33
N TRP A 114 7.93 33.23 15.95
CA TRP A 114 6.69 34.03 15.93
C TRP A 114 5.52 33.46 16.73
N GLY A 115 5.79 32.50 17.61
CA GLY A 115 4.85 32.27 18.69
C GLY A 115 4.65 33.55 19.50
N PHE A 116 3.41 33.89 19.80
CA PHE A 116 3.09 35.08 20.61
C PHE A 116 3.74 35.03 22.00
N LEU A 117 3.90 33.81 22.54
CA LEU A 117 4.47 33.58 23.85
C LEU A 117 5.98 33.38 23.80
N TYR A 118 6.49 32.73 22.78
CA TYR A 118 7.91 32.36 22.63
C TYR A 118 8.87 33.56 22.71
N ASN A 119 8.50 34.69 22.17
CA ASN A 119 9.35 35.89 22.16
C ASN A 119 9.23 36.77 23.44
N HIS A 120 8.50 36.35 24.44
CA HIS A 120 8.24 37.17 25.60
C HIS A 120 8.53 36.38 26.90
N LYS A 121 9.22 37.05 27.82
CA LYS A 121 9.43 36.49 29.16
C LYS A 121 8.09 36.20 29.84
N LEU A 122 7.95 34.97 30.32
CA LEU A 122 6.75 34.55 31.06
C LEU A 122 6.69 35.24 32.43
N PRO A 123 5.54 35.83 32.82
CA PRO A 123 5.39 36.40 34.14
C PRO A 123 5.30 35.31 35.19
N LYS A 124 6.04 35.49 36.31
CA LYS A 124 5.99 34.51 37.42
C LYS A 124 4.73 34.65 38.28
N ASP A 125 4.05 35.79 38.19
CA ASP A 125 2.80 36.03 38.88
C ASP A 125 1.67 35.28 38.17
N PRO A 126 0.89 34.42 38.85
CA PRO A 126 -0.10 33.55 38.20
C PRO A 126 -1.20 34.32 37.46
N GLU A 127 -1.69 35.44 38.04
CA GLU A 127 -2.73 36.24 37.40
C GLU A 127 -2.22 36.87 36.10
N LYS A 128 -1.03 37.42 36.14
CA LYS A 128 -0.40 37.99 34.92
C LYS A 128 -0.09 36.91 33.89
N PHE A 129 0.26 35.70 34.32
CA PHE A 129 0.50 34.59 33.44
C PHE A 129 -0.79 34.08 32.78
N GLY A 130 -1.87 33.87 33.55
CA GLY A 130 -3.18 33.52 33.02
C GLY A 130 -3.72 34.59 32.04
N ASN A 131 -3.58 35.87 32.39
CA ASN A 131 -3.94 36.98 31.48
C ASN A 131 -3.12 37.02 30.19
N LYS A 132 -1.90 36.50 30.22
CA LYS A 132 -1.10 36.37 29.01
C LYS A 132 -1.59 35.22 28.12
N ILE A 133 -1.99 34.08 28.71
CA ILE A 133 -2.65 32.97 28.00
C ILE A 133 -3.97 33.48 27.39
N TYR A 134 -4.78 34.19 28.16
CA TYR A 134 -6.01 34.82 27.65
C TYR A 134 -5.75 35.73 26.44
N SER A 135 -4.72 36.55 26.51
CA SER A 135 -4.34 37.43 25.39
C SER A 135 -3.88 36.62 24.16
N PHE A 136 -3.23 35.49 24.32
CA PHE A 136 -2.88 34.55 23.25
C PHE A 136 -4.15 33.98 22.60
N LEU A 137 -5.07 33.44 23.38
CA LEU A 137 -6.32 32.87 22.89
C LEU A 137 -7.19 33.90 22.16
N ARG A 138 -7.27 35.10 22.66
CA ARG A 138 -7.98 36.23 22.00
C ARG A 138 -7.36 36.60 20.66
N LYS A 139 -6.03 36.63 20.55
CA LYS A 139 -5.35 36.90 19.27
C LYS A 139 -5.52 35.75 18.28
N ARG A 140 -5.44 34.50 18.74
CA ARG A 140 -5.69 33.35 17.94
C ARG A 140 -7.04 33.41 17.24
N ASN A 141 -8.08 33.82 17.93
CA ASN A 141 -9.42 33.98 17.37
C ASN A 141 -9.51 34.99 16.20
N LEU A 142 -8.52 35.85 15.99
CA LEU A 142 -8.45 36.78 14.85
C LEU A 142 -7.97 36.12 13.54
N TYR A 143 -7.38 34.93 13.63
CA TYR A 143 -6.81 34.19 12.49
C TYR A 143 -7.65 32.99 12.08
N GLN A 144 -8.92 32.94 12.43
CA GLN A 144 -9.81 31.84 12.10
C GLN A 144 -10.05 31.70 10.62
N ILE A 145 -10.19 30.44 10.16
CA ILE A 145 -10.66 30.13 8.82
C ILE A 145 -12.09 30.65 8.65
N HIS A 146 -12.31 31.41 7.59
CA HIS A 146 -13.65 31.92 7.25
C HIS A 146 -14.45 30.84 6.51
N PHE A 147 -15.04 29.91 7.23
CA PHE A 147 -15.80 28.77 6.65
C PHE A 147 -16.99 29.19 5.80
N ASP A 148 -17.61 30.34 6.14
CA ASP A 148 -18.68 30.99 5.37
C ASP A 148 -18.26 31.42 3.96
N LYS A 149 -16.97 31.59 3.70
CA LYS A 149 -16.43 31.85 2.37
C LYS A 149 -16.12 30.59 1.59
N LEU A 150 -15.88 29.46 2.28
CA LEU A 150 -15.52 28.18 1.67
C LEU A 150 -16.74 27.31 1.41
N TYR A 151 -17.72 27.36 2.32
CA TYR A 151 -18.87 26.46 2.32
C TYR A 151 -20.16 27.24 2.43
N SER A 152 -21.20 26.83 1.69
CA SER A 152 -22.57 27.25 1.92
C SER A 152 -23.10 26.68 3.23
N SER A 153 -24.16 27.31 3.79
CA SER A 153 -24.81 26.81 5.02
C SER A 153 -25.24 25.35 4.88
N ALA A 154 -25.76 24.94 3.72
CA ALA A 154 -26.16 23.56 3.47
C ALA A 154 -24.97 22.57 3.46
N GLU A 155 -23.79 23.01 2.99
CA GLU A 155 -22.56 22.18 3.03
C GLU A 155 -22.02 22.07 4.45
N ILE A 156 -22.08 23.13 5.25
CA ILE A 156 -21.73 23.12 6.67
C ILE A 156 -22.63 22.14 7.42
N ASP A 157 -23.95 22.21 7.23
CA ASP A 157 -24.89 21.30 7.87
C ASP A 157 -24.68 19.85 7.44
N PHE A 158 -24.35 19.65 6.17
CA PHE A 158 -24.01 18.32 5.65
C PHE A 158 -22.75 17.76 6.34
N LEU A 159 -21.66 18.54 6.44
CA LEU A 159 -20.45 18.12 7.12
C LEU A 159 -20.69 17.84 8.60
N LYS A 160 -21.38 18.73 9.33
CA LYS A 160 -21.74 18.52 10.73
C LYS A 160 -22.46 17.19 10.97
N LYS A 161 -23.32 16.80 10.05
CA LYS A 161 -24.11 15.58 10.15
C LYS A 161 -23.35 14.31 9.75
N ASN A 162 -22.47 14.41 8.73
CA ASN A 162 -21.95 13.23 8.06
C ASN A 162 -20.42 13.06 8.17
N LEU A 163 -19.67 13.99 8.75
CA LEU A 163 -18.21 13.94 8.76
C LEU A 163 -17.69 12.63 9.38
N LEU A 164 -18.31 12.18 10.47
CA LEU A 164 -17.93 10.91 11.12
C LEU A 164 -18.20 9.68 10.26
N SER A 165 -19.18 9.70 9.35
CA SER A 165 -19.41 8.56 8.46
C SER A 165 -18.27 8.29 7.48
N LEU A 166 -17.32 9.23 7.36
CA LEU A 166 -16.08 9.01 6.60
C LEU A 166 -15.16 7.99 7.29
N VAL A 167 -15.20 7.93 8.61
CA VAL A 167 -14.23 7.25 9.46
C VAL A 167 -14.89 6.37 10.53
N SER A 168 -16.20 6.23 10.48
CA SER A 168 -16.96 5.33 11.35
C SER A 168 -17.75 4.35 10.50
N GLU A 169 -17.46 3.08 10.65
CA GLU A 169 -18.39 2.05 10.20
C GLU A 169 -19.50 1.92 11.25
N SER A 170 -20.74 1.72 10.80
CA SER A 170 -21.84 1.48 11.71
C SER A 170 -21.59 0.19 12.49
N ASP A 171 -21.82 0.22 13.80
CA ASP A 171 -21.90 -0.98 14.64
C ASP A 171 -23.10 -1.84 14.18
N ASP A 172 -22.91 -2.63 13.13
CA ASP A 172 -23.95 -3.52 12.58
C ASP A 172 -24.26 -4.73 13.49
N ASN A 173 -23.77 -4.72 14.72
CA ASN A 173 -24.03 -5.77 15.72
C ASN A 173 -25.48 -5.93 16.15
N ASN A 174 -26.40 -5.06 15.68
CA ASN A 174 -27.82 -5.13 16.02
C ASN A 174 -28.73 -5.74 14.93
N ASP A 175 -28.18 -6.11 13.76
CA ASP A 175 -28.98 -6.65 12.68
C ASP A 175 -28.92 -8.20 12.63
N ASN A 176 -29.59 -8.82 13.61
CA ASN A 176 -29.80 -10.27 13.69
C ASN A 176 -30.57 -10.76 12.45
N GLY A 177 -29.90 -10.91 11.31
CA GLY A 177 -30.42 -11.68 10.19
C GLY A 177 -30.78 -10.95 8.90
N SER A 178 -30.62 -9.61 8.77
CA SER A 178 -30.93 -8.89 7.53
C SER A 178 -29.77 -8.82 6.53
N ASN A 179 -28.56 -9.23 6.89
CA ASN A 179 -27.37 -9.22 6.04
C ASN A 179 -27.37 -10.26 4.90
N SER A 180 -28.44 -11.02 4.74
CA SER A 180 -28.65 -11.94 3.62
C SER A 180 -29.27 -11.29 2.38
N ASP A 181 -29.75 -10.03 2.47
CA ASP A 181 -30.32 -9.33 1.34
C ASP A 181 -29.24 -8.62 0.51
N ILE A 182 -28.86 -9.25 -0.60
CA ILE A 182 -27.90 -8.74 -1.56
C ILE A 182 -28.26 -7.35 -2.10
N PHE A 183 -29.53 -7.02 -2.23
CA PHE A 183 -29.98 -5.71 -2.74
C PHE A 183 -29.83 -4.64 -1.67
N LYS A 184 -30.08 -4.97 -0.39
CA LYS A 184 -29.81 -4.09 0.76
C LYS A 184 -28.33 -3.78 0.87
N PHE A 185 -27.50 -4.81 0.87
CA PHE A 185 -26.01 -4.68 0.91
C PHE A 185 -25.48 -3.74 -0.18
N ASN A 186 -25.87 -3.95 -1.45
CA ASN A 186 -25.39 -3.08 -2.54
C ASN A 186 -25.87 -1.63 -2.40
N ARG A 187 -27.15 -1.39 -1.99
CA ARG A 187 -27.66 -0.02 -1.79
C ARG A 187 -26.93 0.71 -0.67
N GLU A 188 -26.66 0.05 0.45
CA GLU A 188 -26.00 0.66 1.60
C GLU A 188 -24.57 1.00 1.26
N ARG A 189 -23.82 0.07 0.63
CA ARG A 189 -22.47 0.32 0.16
C ARG A 189 -22.41 1.47 -0.85
N ASP A 190 -23.26 1.48 -1.87
CA ASP A 190 -23.25 2.51 -2.91
C ASP A 190 -23.64 3.88 -2.32
N SER A 191 -24.55 3.92 -1.34
CA SER A 191 -24.92 5.12 -0.60
C SER A 191 -23.77 5.65 0.26
N SER A 192 -23.07 4.78 0.98
CA SER A 192 -21.90 5.13 1.79
C SER A 192 -20.79 5.74 0.93
N ILE A 193 -20.47 5.13 -0.21
CA ILE A 193 -19.46 5.66 -1.15
C ILE A 193 -19.82 7.07 -1.64
N ILE A 194 -21.10 7.33 -1.96
CA ILE A 194 -21.58 8.65 -2.42
C ILE A 194 -21.41 9.70 -1.31
N VAL A 195 -21.76 9.36 -0.08
CA VAL A 195 -21.62 10.26 1.09
C VAL A 195 -20.14 10.56 1.34
N SER A 196 -19.29 9.55 1.39
CA SER A 196 -17.86 9.69 1.60
C SER A 196 -17.20 10.54 0.50
N LYS A 197 -17.56 10.29 -0.77
CA LYS A 197 -17.09 11.11 -1.88
C LYS A 197 -17.48 12.58 -1.72
N LYS A 198 -18.73 12.87 -1.33
CA LYS A 198 -19.19 14.24 -1.12
C LYS A 198 -18.45 14.93 0.05
N ILE A 199 -18.16 14.22 1.13
CA ILE A 199 -17.33 14.73 2.22
C ILE A 199 -15.95 15.10 1.69
N MET A 200 -15.29 14.19 0.97
CA MET A 200 -13.97 14.43 0.39
C MET A 200 -13.95 15.60 -0.61
N ASP A 201 -14.97 15.72 -1.48
CA ASP A 201 -15.14 16.85 -2.40
C ASP A 201 -15.25 18.19 -1.62
N LEU A 202 -15.81 18.20 -0.42
CA LEU A 202 -15.90 19.38 0.44
C LEU A 202 -14.57 19.65 1.14
N LEU A 203 -13.97 18.66 1.79
CA LEU A 203 -12.68 18.81 2.49
C LEU A 203 -11.58 19.30 1.53
N SER A 204 -11.57 18.82 0.29
CA SER A 204 -10.59 19.23 -0.73
C SER A 204 -10.69 20.69 -1.18
N LYS A 205 -11.74 21.42 -0.79
CA LYS A 205 -11.83 22.88 -1.01
C LYS A 205 -10.94 23.69 -0.05
N THR A 206 -10.51 23.08 1.04
CA THR A 206 -9.72 23.75 2.09
C THR A 206 -8.25 23.76 1.69
N ASP A 207 -7.62 24.91 1.73
CA ASP A 207 -6.16 25.02 1.56
C ASP A 207 -5.48 24.42 2.79
N ARG A 208 -4.71 23.35 2.59
CA ARG A 208 -4.01 22.65 3.68
C ARG A 208 -2.99 23.56 4.38
N GLY A 209 -2.30 24.42 3.63
CA GLY A 209 -1.36 25.36 4.21
C GLY A 209 -2.04 26.33 5.19
N ASP A 210 -3.22 26.85 4.84
CA ASP A 210 -3.99 27.72 5.73
C ASP A 210 -4.47 27.00 6.99
N VAL A 211 -4.85 25.72 6.86
CA VAL A 211 -5.29 24.87 7.98
C VAL A 211 -4.15 24.52 8.93
N ILE A 212 -2.92 24.40 8.46
CA ILE A 212 -1.77 23.92 9.25
C ILE A 212 -0.93 25.07 9.83
N ASN A 213 -0.83 26.20 9.13
CA ASN A 213 0.03 27.33 9.57
C ASN A 213 -0.36 27.90 10.94
N ASN A 214 -1.66 28.08 11.22
CA ASN A 214 -2.10 28.56 12.52
C ASN A 214 -1.93 27.49 13.63
N PRO A 215 -2.35 26.24 13.44
CA PRO A 215 -2.03 25.13 14.37
C PRO A 215 -0.55 24.98 14.69
N THR A 216 0.35 25.17 13.73
CA THR A 216 1.80 25.12 13.97
C THR A 216 2.29 26.23 14.92
N ARG A 217 1.73 27.43 14.79
CA ARG A 217 2.02 28.54 15.75
C ARG A 217 1.46 28.24 17.14
N ASP A 218 0.22 27.72 17.20
CA ASP A 218 -0.40 27.33 18.46
C ASP A 218 0.48 26.29 19.16
N TYR A 219 0.95 25.27 18.42
CA TYR A 219 1.88 24.27 18.94
C TYR A 219 3.15 24.91 19.51
N THR A 220 3.80 25.80 18.76
CA THR A 220 5.05 26.46 19.19
C THR A 220 4.86 27.23 20.50
N ASP A 221 3.75 27.93 20.67
CA ASP A 221 3.44 28.66 21.90
C ASP A 221 3.15 27.72 23.09
N CYS A 222 2.37 26.67 22.87
CA CYS A 222 2.03 25.68 23.90
C CYS A 222 3.27 24.89 24.34
N TYR A 223 4.03 24.39 23.38
CA TYR A 223 5.26 23.63 23.65
C TYR A 223 6.31 24.50 24.37
N TYR A 224 6.39 25.80 24.04
CA TYR A 224 7.25 26.71 24.77
C TYR A 224 6.88 26.83 26.26
N ILE A 225 5.60 26.88 26.61
CA ILE A 225 5.16 26.85 28.01
C ILE A 225 5.57 25.53 28.65
N TYR A 226 5.26 24.42 27.99
CA TYR A 226 5.63 23.07 28.47
C TYR A 226 7.14 22.96 28.76
N ASP A 227 8.00 23.30 27.78
CA ASP A 227 9.47 23.23 27.92
C ASP A 227 9.99 24.12 29.05
N GLN A 228 9.38 25.30 29.26
CA GLN A 228 9.80 26.17 30.34
C GLN A 228 9.43 25.63 31.74
N LEU A 229 8.29 24.98 31.86
CA LEU A 229 7.81 24.38 33.10
C LEU A 229 8.46 23.04 33.38
N SER A 230 8.44 22.11 32.44
CA SER A 230 8.97 20.73 32.59
C SER A 230 10.48 20.71 32.85
N ALA A 231 11.24 21.55 32.16
CA ALA A 231 12.68 21.67 32.35
C ALA A 231 13.08 22.56 33.57
N ASN A 232 12.14 22.98 34.40
CA ASN A 232 12.36 23.88 35.56
C ASN A 232 13.07 25.21 35.17
N LYS A 233 12.96 25.64 33.92
CA LYS A 233 13.51 26.93 33.46
C LYS A 233 12.66 28.11 33.95
N PHE A 234 11.43 27.80 34.32
CA PHE A 234 10.47 28.77 34.83
C PHE A 234 9.62 28.12 35.94
N ALA A 235 9.32 28.86 36.98
CA ALA A 235 8.36 28.45 38.00
C ALA A 235 7.43 29.61 38.36
N LEU A 236 6.17 29.30 38.46
CA LEU A 236 5.19 30.25 38.99
C LEU A 236 5.49 30.55 40.47
N ASN A 237 5.28 31.79 40.88
CA ASN A 237 5.33 32.14 42.27
C ASN A 237 4.09 31.53 42.98
N SER A 238 4.18 30.27 43.35
CA SER A 238 3.10 29.61 44.07
C SER A 238 3.01 30.02 45.49
N SER A 239 2.11 30.89 45.83
CA SER A 239 1.35 30.74 47.06
C SER A 239 0.43 29.53 46.89
N SER A 240 0.07 28.84 47.97
CA SER A 240 -0.99 27.85 47.99
C SER A 240 -2.19 28.33 47.13
N GLY A 241 -2.59 27.58 46.11
CA GLY A 241 -3.78 27.90 45.29
C GLY A 241 -5.04 27.99 46.16
N GLU A 242 -6.07 28.49 45.60
CA GLU A 242 -7.39 28.53 46.27
C GLU A 242 -8.17 27.25 45.97
N GLU A 243 -8.87 26.75 46.98
CA GLU A 243 -9.79 25.63 46.79
C GLU A 243 -11.01 26.12 46.04
N ILE A 244 -11.20 25.62 44.85
CA ILE A 244 -12.37 25.96 43.99
C ILE A 244 -13.20 24.70 43.79
N SER A 245 -14.51 24.84 43.94
CA SER A 245 -15.49 23.77 43.62
C SER A 245 -16.67 24.37 42.91
N ASN A 246 -16.75 24.11 41.60
CA ASN A 246 -17.90 24.48 40.77
C ASN A 246 -18.19 23.37 39.76
N LYS A 247 -19.06 23.57 38.80
CA LYS A 247 -19.44 22.56 37.80
C LYS A 247 -18.29 22.18 36.84
N ASN A 248 -17.29 23.03 36.69
CA ASN A 248 -16.20 22.84 35.71
C ASN A 248 -14.88 22.44 36.36
N VAL A 249 -14.65 22.87 37.63
CA VAL A 249 -13.39 22.58 38.33
C VAL A 249 -13.66 22.26 39.80
N GLN A 250 -12.87 21.30 40.34
CA GLN A 250 -12.84 20.99 41.77
C GLN A 250 -11.39 20.65 42.18
N GLY A 251 -10.92 21.32 43.24
CA GLY A 251 -9.58 21.12 43.79
C GLY A 251 -8.87 22.44 44.04
N ASN A 252 -7.53 22.41 44.05
CA ASN A 252 -6.66 23.55 44.38
C ASN A 252 -6.15 24.23 43.09
N PHE A 253 -6.61 25.45 42.85
CA PHE A 253 -6.29 26.19 41.63
C PHE A 253 -5.50 27.46 41.94
N ILE A 254 -4.44 27.64 41.14
CA ILE A 254 -3.58 28.85 41.19
C ILE A 254 -4.21 29.98 40.36
N TYR A 255 -4.94 29.62 39.30
CA TYR A 255 -5.67 30.55 38.45
C TYR A 255 -6.85 29.84 37.78
N TYR A 256 -7.99 30.52 37.72
CA TYR A 256 -9.17 30.06 37.01
C TYR A 256 -9.90 31.23 36.35
N TYR A 257 -10.23 31.05 35.05
CA TYR A 257 -10.98 32.04 34.27
C TYR A 257 -12.01 31.33 33.41
N ASP A 258 -13.26 31.78 33.44
CA ASP A 258 -14.41 31.22 32.68
C ASP A 258 -15.36 32.34 32.29
N GLU A 259 -14.93 33.22 31.38
CA GLU A 259 -15.71 34.34 30.86
C GLU A 259 -15.44 34.54 29.37
N ASP A 260 -16.27 35.28 28.66
CA ASP A 260 -16.15 35.61 27.25
C ASP A 260 -16.07 34.37 26.32
N GLY A 261 -16.53 33.19 26.75
CA GLY A 261 -16.42 31.93 26.01
C GLY A 261 -15.01 31.36 25.96
N ILE A 262 -14.12 31.80 26.85
CA ILE A 262 -12.76 31.30 27.04
C ILE A 262 -12.64 30.71 28.44
N ARG A 263 -12.12 29.47 28.55
CA ARG A 263 -11.90 28.82 29.85
C ARG A 263 -10.44 28.42 30.01
N ILE A 264 -9.82 28.92 31.07
CA ILE A 264 -8.43 28.67 31.41
C ILE A 264 -8.36 28.20 32.87
N ALA A 265 -7.57 27.15 33.13
CA ALA A 265 -7.28 26.72 34.50
C ALA A 265 -5.78 26.47 34.68
N ILE A 266 -5.25 26.84 35.84
CA ILE A 266 -3.91 26.46 36.30
C ILE A 266 -4.09 25.78 37.63
N GLY A 267 -3.95 24.43 37.63
CA GLY A 267 -4.01 23.60 38.82
C GLY A 267 -2.73 23.66 39.67
N GLY A 268 -2.90 23.34 40.94
CA GLY A 268 -1.78 23.20 41.90
C GLY A 268 -1.19 21.78 41.87
N LYS A 269 -0.48 21.41 42.95
CA LYS A 269 0.14 20.09 43.06
C LYS A 269 -0.71 19.05 43.79
N GLY A 270 -1.97 19.23 43.88
CA GLY A 270 -2.89 18.28 44.51
C GLY A 270 -3.93 17.83 43.54
N LYS A 271 -4.69 16.82 43.91
CA LYS A 271 -5.76 16.28 43.05
C LYS A 271 -6.75 17.34 42.60
N ASN A 272 -6.86 17.52 41.30
CA ASN A 272 -7.80 18.43 40.66
C ASN A 272 -8.77 17.66 39.75
N ILE A 273 -9.93 18.22 39.50
CA ILE A 273 -10.93 17.67 38.57
C ILE A 273 -11.30 18.76 37.58
N TYR A 274 -11.18 18.49 36.32
CA TYR A 274 -11.56 19.33 35.20
C TYR A 274 -12.77 18.73 34.48
N THR A 275 -13.82 19.50 34.22
CA THR A 275 -15.03 18.99 33.57
C THR A 275 -15.56 19.95 32.50
N GLY A 276 -15.76 19.42 31.30
CA GLY A 276 -16.25 20.13 30.12
C GLY A 276 -15.12 20.65 29.22
N HIS A 277 -15.42 21.62 28.36
CA HIS A 277 -14.44 22.19 27.46
C HIS A 277 -13.51 23.20 28.15
N PHE A 278 -12.22 23.09 27.87
CA PHE A 278 -11.22 24.10 28.26
C PHE A 278 -10.39 24.47 27.02
N ASP A 279 -10.11 25.77 26.87
CA ASP A 279 -9.17 26.23 25.87
C ASP A 279 -7.72 25.99 26.32
N PHE A 280 -7.45 26.14 27.64
CA PHE A 280 -6.10 25.90 28.16
C PHE A 280 -6.14 25.38 29.59
N ILE A 281 -5.45 24.28 29.83
CA ILE A 281 -5.19 23.74 31.17
C ILE A 281 -3.67 23.62 31.37
N ILE A 282 -3.19 24.03 32.54
CA ILE A 282 -1.88 23.68 33.04
C ILE A 282 -2.11 23.06 34.43
N ASP A 283 -1.64 21.83 34.66
CA ASP A 283 -1.54 21.28 36.00
C ASP A 283 -0.08 21.12 36.42
N LEU A 284 0.18 21.39 37.68
CA LEU A 284 1.53 21.33 38.24
C LEU A 284 1.80 20.00 38.94
N GLY A 285 0.84 19.08 38.90
CA GLY A 285 0.91 17.71 39.36
C GLY A 285 -0.11 17.32 40.41
N GLY A 286 -0.38 16.03 40.48
CA GLY A 286 -1.40 15.41 41.34
C GLY A 286 -1.94 14.18 40.58
N ASP A 287 -2.77 13.37 41.20
CA ASP A 287 -3.49 12.32 40.49
C ASP A 287 -4.83 12.90 40.04
N ASP A 288 -4.85 13.46 38.84
CA ASP A 288 -5.88 14.37 38.38
C ASP A 288 -6.96 13.69 37.53
N VAL A 289 -8.08 14.36 37.30
CA VAL A 289 -9.16 13.84 36.47
C VAL A 289 -9.59 14.87 35.44
N TYR A 290 -9.36 14.56 34.18
CA TYR A 290 -9.69 15.36 33.02
C TYR A 290 -10.92 14.80 32.30
N ASN A 291 -12.14 15.26 32.66
CA ASN A 291 -13.38 14.91 31.95
C ASN A 291 -13.63 15.95 30.84
N ILE A 292 -12.90 15.85 29.73
CA ILE A 292 -12.85 16.90 28.71
C ILE A 292 -13.82 16.56 27.57
N ASP A 293 -15.00 17.12 27.66
CA ASP A 293 -16.03 17.01 26.63
C ASP A 293 -16.08 18.26 25.76
N ARG A 294 -16.33 18.06 24.47
CA ARG A 294 -16.48 19.12 23.49
C ARG A 294 -17.97 19.38 23.25
N GLU A 295 -18.33 20.67 23.06
CA GLU A 295 -19.67 21.01 22.60
C GLU A 295 -19.83 20.61 21.13
N THR A 296 -20.41 19.44 20.88
CA THR A 296 -20.47 18.73 19.60
C THR A 296 -21.15 19.49 18.44
N ASN A 297 -21.85 20.59 18.69
CA ASN A 297 -22.66 21.27 17.68
C ASN A 297 -21.89 22.26 16.82
N ASP A 298 -20.62 22.48 17.07
CA ASP A 298 -19.86 23.57 16.41
C ASP A 298 -18.48 23.16 15.92
N LEU A 299 -18.40 22.15 14.99
CA LEU A 299 -17.17 21.73 14.32
C LEU A 299 -16.40 22.89 13.66
N PHE A 300 -17.07 24.00 13.38
CA PHE A 300 -16.56 25.16 12.68
C PHE A 300 -16.32 26.38 13.56
N LYS A 301 -16.66 26.30 14.86
CA LYS A 301 -16.18 27.27 15.85
C LYS A 301 -14.78 26.91 16.32
N ASN A 302 -14.10 27.89 16.87
CA ASN A 302 -12.78 27.72 17.43
C ASN A 302 -12.77 26.59 18.48
N ASN A 303 -12.17 25.48 18.10
CA ASN A 303 -12.12 24.24 18.89
C ASN A 303 -10.70 23.95 19.35
N PHE A 304 -9.92 24.96 19.65
CA PHE A 304 -8.60 24.84 20.24
C PHE A 304 -8.68 24.28 21.66
N SER A 305 -7.75 23.40 21.99
CA SER A 305 -7.56 22.88 23.33
C SER A 305 -6.09 22.56 23.55
N CYS A 306 -5.55 22.95 24.68
CA CYS A 306 -4.21 22.59 25.12
C CYS A 306 -4.26 22.17 26.60
N ILE A 307 -3.74 21.01 26.91
CA ILE A 307 -3.53 20.51 28.26
C ILE A 307 -2.02 20.29 28.46
N ILE A 308 -1.49 20.80 29.55
CA ILE A 308 -0.13 20.58 30.00
C ILE A 308 -0.22 20.02 31.42
N ASP A 309 0.23 18.78 31.63
CA ASP A 309 0.41 18.17 32.94
C ASP A 309 1.90 17.96 33.21
N LEU A 310 2.27 18.08 34.48
CA LEU A 310 3.69 17.94 34.87
C LEU A 310 3.97 16.70 35.72
N SER A 311 2.99 16.11 36.35
CA SER A 311 3.17 14.85 37.08
C SER A 311 1.90 14.36 37.75
N GLY A 312 1.68 13.09 37.76
CA GLY A 312 0.59 12.41 38.42
C GLY A 312 0.30 11.07 37.76
N ASN A 313 -0.62 10.30 38.30
CA ASN A 313 -1.22 9.20 37.60
C ASN A 313 -2.64 9.65 37.24
N ASP A 314 -2.79 10.09 36.02
CA ASP A 314 -3.91 10.89 35.61
C ASP A 314 -4.99 10.13 34.84
N TYR A 315 -6.17 10.65 34.82
CA TYR A 315 -7.29 10.06 34.10
C TYR A 315 -7.92 11.03 33.13
N TYR A 316 -7.53 10.93 31.85
CA TYR A 316 -8.08 11.71 30.74
C TYR A 316 -9.24 10.99 30.10
N THR A 317 -10.43 11.53 30.19
CA THR A 317 -11.62 10.90 29.59
C THR A 317 -12.49 11.88 28.82
N SER A 318 -13.13 11.38 27.77
CA SER A 318 -14.16 12.13 27.05
C SER A 318 -15.29 11.24 26.55
N ASN A 319 -16.52 11.76 26.67
CA ASN A 319 -17.71 11.19 26.06
C ASN A 319 -18.07 11.82 24.71
N SER A 320 -17.31 12.81 24.26
CA SER A 320 -17.49 13.48 22.98
C SER A 320 -16.43 13.08 21.96
N ASN A 321 -16.79 13.17 20.67
CA ASN A 321 -15.83 13.05 19.58
C ASN A 321 -14.98 14.33 19.47
N TYR A 322 -13.85 14.24 18.80
CA TYR A 322 -12.98 15.39 18.50
C TYR A 322 -12.36 16.10 19.73
N SER A 323 -12.14 15.39 20.81
CA SER A 323 -11.57 15.87 22.07
C SER A 323 -10.22 15.23 22.39
N LEU A 324 -9.63 15.53 23.55
CA LEU A 324 -8.36 14.93 24.01
C LEU A 324 -7.29 14.92 22.91
N ALA A 325 -6.76 16.09 22.59
CA ALA A 325 -5.84 16.32 21.45
C ALA A 325 -6.44 15.95 20.08
N GLY A 326 -7.75 15.85 19.95
CA GLY A 326 -8.45 15.70 18.68
C GLY A 326 -8.67 17.04 17.99
N ALA A 327 -8.44 17.12 16.68
CA ALA A 327 -8.54 18.35 15.92
C ALA A 327 -9.43 18.21 14.67
N VAL A 328 -10.40 19.11 14.51
CA VAL A 328 -11.20 19.24 13.29
C VAL A 328 -11.25 20.70 12.89
N PHE A 329 -10.63 21.06 11.77
CA PHE A 329 -10.40 22.43 11.33
C PHE A 329 -9.77 23.32 12.44
N SER A 330 -8.93 22.73 13.27
CA SER A 330 -8.37 23.35 14.48
C SER A 330 -7.09 22.67 14.92
N SER A 331 -6.67 22.97 16.16
CA SER A 331 -5.56 22.31 16.84
C SER A 331 -5.98 21.79 18.22
N GLY A 332 -5.45 20.62 18.59
CA GLY A 332 -5.63 20.03 19.91
C GLY A 332 -4.30 19.45 20.41
N PHE A 333 -3.92 19.79 21.66
CA PHE A 333 -2.64 19.38 22.23
C PHE A 333 -2.81 18.84 23.64
N ILE A 334 -2.10 17.75 23.95
CA ILE A 334 -1.81 17.28 25.30
C ILE A 334 -0.29 17.13 25.40
N PHE A 335 0.28 17.64 26.47
CA PHE A 335 1.67 17.45 26.88
C PHE A 335 1.63 16.90 28.30
N ASP A 336 1.94 15.65 28.46
CA ASP A 336 2.14 14.98 29.72
C ASP A 336 3.64 14.75 29.97
N LYS A 337 4.05 14.84 31.21
CA LYS A 337 5.46 14.70 31.53
C LYS A 337 5.78 13.40 32.26
N GLU A 338 5.01 13.03 33.26
CA GLU A 338 5.32 11.82 34.05
C GLU A 338 4.09 11.31 34.80
N GLY A 339 3.83 10.03 34.69
CA GLY A 339 2.74 9.33 35.38
C GLY A 339 2.43 7.98 34.72
N ASP A 340 1.70 7.13 35.41
CA ASP A 340 1.05 5.97 34.77
C ASP A 340 -0.39 6.37 34.44
N ASP A 341 -0.64 6.80 33.20
CA ASP A 341 -1.84 7.54 32.83
C ASP A 341 -2.88 6.70 32.09
N THR A 342 -4.09 7.16 32.08
CA THR A 342 -5.17 6.55 31.33
C THR A 342 -5.87 7.58 30.43
N TYR A 343 -5.71 7.42 29.14
CA TYR A 343 -6.36 8.22 28.10
C TYR A 343 -7.52 7.47 27.49
N LYS A 344 -8.75 7.97 27.68
CA LYS A 344 -9.96 7.30 27.18
C LYS A 344 -10.82 8.23 26.33
N GLY A 345 -10.70 8.09 25.03
CA GLY A 345 -11.38 8.90 24.01
C GLY A 345 -12.49 8.17 23.25
N LYS A 346 -13.15 8.91 22.36
CA LYS A 346 -14.07 8.37 21.35
C LYS A 346 -13.46 8.48 19.95
N ASN A 347 -14.22 8.97 18.97
CA ASN A 347 -13.72 9.10 17.60
C ASN A 347 -12.94 10.42 17.42
N VAL A 348 -11.88 10.38 16.62
CA VAL A 348 -11.00 11.53 16.33
C VAL A 348 -10.43 12.14 17.61
N THR A 349 -9.76 11.33 18.40
CA THR A 349 -9.16 11.71 19.69
C THR A 349 -7.72 11.20 19.78
N LEU A 350 -7.03 11.53 20.85
CA LEU A 350 -5.67 11.07 21.15
C LEU A 350 -4.68 11.34 20.00
N GLY A 351 -4.39 12.62 19.79
CA GLY A 351 -3.45 13.07 18.76
C GLY A 351 -3.95 12.91 17.33
N SER A 352 -5.28 13.02 17.07
CA SER A 352 -5.83 12.78 15.74
C SER A 352 -6.40 14.05 15.09
N ALA A 353 -6.45 14.09 13.73
CA ALA A 353 -6.87 15.30 13.04
C ALA A 353 -7.63 15.05 11.72
N ILE A 354 -8.68 15.87 11.48
CA ILE A 354 -9.30 16.07 10.17
C ILE A 354 -9.19 17.56 9.82
N CYS A 355 -8.47 17.90 8.75
CA CYS A 355 -8.18 19.30 8.41
C CYS A 355 -7.63 20.10 9.63
N GLY A 356 -6.57 19.60 10.27
CA GLY A 356 -6.05 20.19 11.50
C GLY A 356 -4.73 19.58 11.94
N LEU A 357 -4.35 19.90 13.18
CA LEU A 357 -3.17 19.38 13.85
C LEU A 357 -3.54 18.87 15.24
N GLY A 358 -3.46 17.56 15.46
CA GLY A 358 -3.63 16.89 16.76
C GLY A 358 -2.29 16.35 17.24
N VAL A 359 -1.89 16.68 18.47
CA VAL A 359 -0.65 16.15 19.07
C VAL A 359 -0.91 15.74 20.51
N LEU A 360 -0.66 14.48 20.82
CA LEU A 360 -0.49 13.98 22.18
C LEU A 360 0.99 13.64 22.37
N TYR A 361 1.62 14.23 23.35
CA TYR A 361 3.00 14.00 23.74
C TYR A 361 3.04 13.56 25.17
N ASP A 362 3.53 12.35 25.41
CA ASP A 362 3.82 11.77 26.70
C ASP A 362 5.31 11.59 26.86
N GLU A 363 5.87 11.94 28.01
CA GLU A 363 7.30 11.85 28.24
C GLU A 363 7.67 10.55 28.99
N SER A 364 6.81 10.06 29.88
CA SER A 364 7.09 8.83 30.61
C SER A 364 5.93 8.31 31.45
N GLY A 365 5.67 7.04 31.39
CA GLY A 365 4.66 6.34 32.16
C GLY A 365 4.50 4.89 31.71
N ASN A 366 3.59 4.14 32.32
CA ASN A 366 3.06 2.93 31.70
C ASN A 366 1.58 3.19 31.41
N ASP A 367 1.31 3.60 30.21
CA ASP A 367 0.12 4.32 29.88
C ASP A 367 -0.92 3.45 29.17
N THR A 368 -2.16 3.86 29.25
CA THR A 368 -3.25 3.20 28.53
C THR A 368 -3.96 4.18 27.61
N TYR A 369 -3.79 4.01 26.33
CA TYR A 369 -4.46 4.78 25.29
C TYR A 369 -5.65 3.99 24.74
N GLN A 370 -6.86 4.35 25.10
CA GLN A 370 -8.07 3.68 24.65
C GLN A 370 -8.99 4.63 23.89
N ALA A 371 -9.34 4.28 22.65
CA ALA A 371 -10.26 5.07 21.83
C ALA A 371 -11.11 4.21 20.90
N ASN A 372 -12.05 4.85 20.19
CA ASN A 372 -12.85 4.17 19.19
C ASN A 372 -12.16 4.23 17.81
N GLN A 373 -12.77 4.93 16.85
CA GLN A 373 -12.33 4.96 15.46
C GLN A 373 -11.63 6.27 15.14
N PHE A 374 -10.70 6.22 14.18
CA PHE A 374 -9.94 7.38 13.71
C PHE A 374 -9.24 8.13 14.85
N SER A 375 -8.53 7.39 15.67
CA SER A 375 -7.90 7.88 16.90
C SER A 375 -6.48 7.37 17.03
N ILE A 376 -5.77 7.84 18.08
CA ILE A 376 -4.41 7.39 18.38
C ILE A 376 -3.49 7.67 17.19
N GLY A 377 -3.22 8.97 16.94
CA GLY A 377 -2.36 9.42 15.85
C GLY A 377 -2.95 9.20 14.44
N ALA A 378 -4.25 9.43 14.23
CA ALA A 378 -4.88 9.30 12.93
C ALA A 378 -5.10 10.64 12.23
N ALA A 379 -5.01 10.69 10.87
CA ALA A 379 -5.24 11.94 10.16
C ALA A 379 -5.85 11.80 8.76
N SER A 380 -6.59 12.86 8.35
CA SER A 380 -7.04 13.14 6.98
C SER A 380 -6.96 14.64 6.71
N PHE A 381 -6.40 15.07 5.58
CA PHE A 381 -6.17 16.49 5.25
C PHE A 381 -5.43 17.30 6.35
N GLY A 382 -4.62 16.62 7.16
CA GLY A 382 -3.94 17.21 8.30
C GLY A 382 -2.87 16.31 8.86
N VAL A 383 -2.43 16.58 10.10
CA VAL A 383 -1.42 15.78 10.80
C VAL A 383 -1.92 15.39 12.18
N GLY A 384 -1.84 14.09 12.48
CA GLY A 384 -2.15 13.51 13.79
C GLY A 384 -0.95 12.77 14.34
N LEU A 385 -0.50 13.16 15.54
CA LEU A 385 0.68 12.57 16.19
C LEU A 385 0.35 12.12 17.61
N LEU A 386 0.71 10.90 17.94
CA LEU A 386 0.93 10.46 19.31
C LEU A 386 2.41 10.16 19.44
N VAL A 387 3.07 10.77 20.41
CA VAL A 387 4.50 10.56 20.67
C VAL A 387 4.66 10.19 22.13
N ASP A 388 5.01 8.94 22.39
CA ASP A 388 5.41 8.41 23.67
C ASP A 388 6.93 8.27 23.75
N ARG A 389 7.50 8.59 24.89
CA ARG A 389 8.94 8.54 25.05
C ARG A 389 9.41 7.34 25.87
N SER A 390 8.61 6.85 26.77
CA SER A 390 8.99 5.66 27.52
C SER A 390 7.87 5.11 28.41
N GLY A 391 7.64 3.84 28.33
CA GLY A 391 6.66 3.15 29.14
C GLY A 391 6.58 1.67 28.79
N ASN A 392 5.63 0.96 29.35
CA ASN A 392 5.12 -0.29 28.80
C ASN A 392 3.62 -0.07 28.55
N ASP A 393 3.30 0.28 27.34
CA ASP A 393 2.07 0.97 27.02
C ASP A 393 1.03 0.06 26.37
N VAL A 394 -0.23 0.46 26.47
CA VAL A 394 -1.32 -0.30 25.88
C VAL A 394 -2.18 0.62 24.99
N TYR A 395 -2.12 0.38 23.72
CA TYR A 395 -2.88 1.08 22.70
C TYR A 395 -4.08 0.25 22.25
N ILE A 396 -5.30 0.70 22.51
CA ILE A 396 -6.54 -0.01 22.17
C ILE A 396 -7.45 0.87 21.33
N ALA A 397 -7.80 0.38 20.14
CA ALA A 397 -8.74 1.08 19.25
C ALA A 397 -9.64 0.10 18.49
N ASN A 398 -10.67 0.61 17.80
CA ASN A 398 -11.57 -0.24 17.02
C ASN A 398 -11.12 -0.40 15.57
N SER A 399 -10.94 0.70 14.83
CA SER A 399 -10.50 0.70 13.43
C SER A 399 -10.06 2.10 12.99
N TYR A 400 -9.37 2.18 11.85
CA TYR A 400 -8.86 3.44 11.29
C TYR A 400 -7.99 4.24 12.27
N SER A 401 -7.19 3.55 13.06
CA SER A 401 -6.51 4.11 14.24
C SER A 401 -5.05 3.66 14.30
N GLN A 402 -4.33 4.08 15.34
CA GLN A 402 -2.93 3.70 15.59
C GLN A 402 -2.03 4.02 14.40
N GLY A 403 -1.76 5.32 14.22
CA GLY A 403 -0.93 5.80 13.13
C GLY A 403 -1.60 5.65 11.75
N PHE A 404 -2.90 5.94 11.65
CA PHE A 404 -3.66 5.79 10.41
C PHE A 404 -3.67 7.06 9.56
N GLY A 405 -3.41 6.91 8.25
CA GLY A 405 -3.44 8.02 7.29
C GLY A 405 -4.48 7.84 6.20
N MET A 406 -5.41 8.80 6.10
CA MET A 406 -6.37 8.89 4.99
C MET A 406 -6.04 10.09 4.10
N THR A 407 -6.64 10.18 2.92
CA THR A 407 -6.39 11.20 1.89
C THR A 407 -5.72 12.48 2.41
N GLU A 408 -4.52 12.77 1.89
CA GLU A 408 -3.70 13.93 2.26
C GLU A 408 -3.38 14.09 3.77
N GLY A 409 -3.63 13.04 4.57
CA GLY A 409 -3.30 13.02 5.99
C GLY A 409 -2.00 12.26 6.28
N VAL A 410 -1.29 12.68 7.33
CA VAL A 410 -0.22 11.90 7.96
C VAL A 410 -0.64 11.59 9.39
N GLY A 411 -0.89 10.31 9.64
CA GLY A 411 -1.12 9.79 10.99
C GLY A 411 0.10 9.02 11.47
N ALA A 412 0.57 9.31 12.69
CA ALA A 412 1.73 8.63 13.23
C ALA A 412 1.64 8.35 14.74
N ILE A 413 2.16 7.19 15.15
CA ILE A 413 2.62 6.91 16.50
C ILE A 413 4.14 6.83 16.45
N ILE A 414 4.79 7.46 17.43
CA ILE A 414 6.21 7.33 17.68
C ILE A 414 6.34 6.93 19.13
N ASP A 415 6.69 5.68 19.38
CA ASP A 415 7.01 5.17 20.69
C ASP A 415 8.51 4.90 20.77
N ASN A 416 9.14 5.27 21.86
CA ASN A 416 10.59 5.16 21.91
C ASN A 416 11.07 3.96 22.69
N LYS A 417 10.32 3.54 23.72
CA LYS A 417 10.79 2.47 24.62
C LYS A 417 9.65 1.86 25.40
N GLY A 418 9.58 0.59 25.38
CA GLY A 418 8.64 -0.14 26.19
C GLY A 418 8.55 -1.61 25.83
N ASN A 419 7.62 -2.32 26.41
CA ASN A 419 7.10 -3.57 25.88
C ASN A 419 5.62 -3.35 25.66
N ASP A 420 5.28 -2.98 24.44
CA ASP A 420 4.04 -2.29 24.14
C ASP A 420 3.01 -3.20 23.50
N ASN A 421 1.76 -2.88 23.67
CA ASN A 421 0.67 -3.68 23.15
C ASN A 421 -0.23 -2.84 22.24
N TYR A 422 -0.12 -3.05 20.94
CA TYR A 422 -0.96 -2.43 19.92
C TYR A 422 -2.12 -3.35 19.57
N LEU A 423 -3.30 -3.07 20.11
CA LEU A 423 -4.46 -3.94 20.00
C LEU A 423 -5.60 -3.27 19.24
N ILE A 424 -6.12 -3.92 18.21
CA ILE A 424 -7.32 -3.49 17.50
C ILE A 424 -8.49 -4.41 17.88
N ASP A 425 -9.43 -3.86 18.65
CA ASP A 425 -10.74 -4.46 18.96
C ASP A 425 -11.73 -4.11 17.84
N ALA A 426 -11.47 -4.62 16.64
CA ALA A 426 -12.29 -4.35 15.46
C ALA A 426 -13.70 -4.90 15.63
N ARG A 427 -14.71 -4.10 15.26
CA ARG A 427 -16.13 -4.44 15.47
C ARG A 427 -16.93 -4.52 14.19
N SER A 428 -16.43 -3.93 13.11
CA SER A 428 -17.09 -3.95 11.82
C SER A 428 -16.72 -5.20 11.05
N LEU A 429 -17.66 -6.12 10.91
CA LEU A 429 -17.48 -7.37 10.19
C LEU A 429 -17.20 -7.12 8.71
N ASP A 430 -16.23 -7.80 8.14
CA ASP A 430 -16.01 -7.80 6.68
C ASP A 430 -17.01 -8.72 5.97
N ILE A 431 -18.27 -8.32 5.99
CA ILE A 431 -19.41 -9.11 5.52
C ILE A 431 -19.32 -9.51 4.04
N GLY A 432 -18.53 -8.81 3.26
CA GLY A 432 -18.30 -9.15 1.85
C GLY A 432 -17.43 -10.40 1.68
N ARG A 433 -16.56 -10.72 2.66
CA ARG A 433 -15.59 -11.82 2.57
C ARG A 433 -15.78 -12.89 3.62
N TYR A 434 -16.06 -12.49 4.88
CA TYR A 434 -15.98 -13.36 6.05
C TYR A 434 -17.22 -13.25 6.93
N GLU A 435 -17.43 -14.26 7.77
CA GLU A 435 -18.50 -14.29 8.76
C GLU A 435 -17.99 -14.04 10.19
N ASP A 436 -16.67 -14.02 10.38
CA ASP A 436 -15.99 -14.01 11.66
C ASP A 436 -14.70 -13.16 11.68
N HIS A 437 -14.47 -12.35 10.64
CA HIS A 437 -13.31 -11.45 10.55
C HIS A 437 -13.73 -10.00 10.34
N TYR A 438 -12.98 -9.08 10.93
CA TYR A 438 -13.34 -7.69 11.11
C TYR A 438 -12.36 -6.74 10.43
N VAL A 439 -12.86 -5.61 9.95
CA VAL A 439 -12.05 -4.57 9.30
C VAL A 439 -11.28 -3.77 10.35
N SER A 440 -9.95 -3.82 10.32
CA SER A 440 -9.07 -3.05 11.20
C SER A 440 -8.62 -1.73 10.58
N MET A 441 -8.00 -1.76 9.40
CA MET A 441 -7.39 -0.60 8.72
C MET A 441 -6.59 0.29 9.68
N SER A 442 -5.65 -0.30 10.40
CA SER A 442 -4.95 0.31 11.54
C SER A 442 -3.50 -0.14 11.60
N GLN A 443 -2.74 0.39 12.56
CA GLN A 443 -1.33 0.09 12.79
C GLN A 443 -0.46 0.48 11.59
N GLY A 444 -0.23 1.79 11.46
CA GLY A 444 0.57 2.35 10.39
C GLY A 444 -0.06 2.13 9.01
N TYR A 445 -1.37 2.27 8.86
CA TYR A 445 -2.11 1.96 7.64
C TYR A 445 -2.45 3.19 6.80
N GLY A 446 -2.20 3.12 5.48
CA GLY A 446 -2.54 4.20 4.54
C GLY A 446 -3.76 3.86 3.67
N LEU A 447 -4.79 4.72 3.66
CA LEU A 447 -6.06 4.47 2.98
C LEU A 447 -6.49 5.59 2.04
N GLY A 448 -6.92 5.24 0.82
CA GLY A 448 -7.64 6.14 -0.08
C GLY A 448 -9.10 5.74 -0.31
N LEU A 449 -9.90 6.68 -0.79
CA LEU A 449 -11.30 6.45 -1.14
C LEU A 449 -11.43 5.98 -2.60
N ARG A 450 -11.45 4.69 -2.79
CA ARG A 450 -11.62 4.05 -4.11
C ARG A 450 -13.02 4.32 -4.69
N PRO A 451 -13.16 4.70 -6.00
CA PRO A 451 -12.09 4.99 -6.97
C PRO A 451 -11.78 6.50 -7.11
N TYR A 452 -12.03 7.34 -6.11
CA TYR A 452 -12.12 8.79 -6.27
C TYR A 452 -10.90 9.58 -5.77
N TYR A 453 -10.34 9.21 -4.60
CA TYR A 453 -9.30 9.97 -3.93
C TYR A 453 -8.14 9.08 -3.51
N ALA A 454 -6.93 9.54 -3.77
CA ALA A 454 -5.71 8.89 -3.30
C ALA A 454 -5.64 8.89 -1.76
N GLY A 455 -4.83 7.99 -1.21
CA GLY A 455 -4.68 7.80 0.21
C GLY A 455 -3.74 8.78 0.91
N GLY A 456 -3.62 8.62 2.22
CA GLY A 456 -2.65 9.29 3.06
C GLY A 456 -1.51 8.37 3.48
N ILE A 457 -0.78 8.80 4.51
CA ILE A 457 0.39 8.11 5.06
C ILE A 457 0.10 7.71 6.50
N GLY A 458 0.20 6.42 6.80
CA GLY A 458 0.09 5.88 8.15
C GLY A 458 1.42 5.33 8.63
N LEU A 459 1.84 5.68 9.87
CA LEU A 459 3.14 5.33 10.42
C LEU A 459 3.03 4.81 11.86
N ILE A 460 3.76 3.74 12.18
CA ILE A 460 4.21 3.42 13.53
C ILE A 460 5.74 3.35 13.50
N ILE A 461 6.37 4.03 14.44
CA ILE A 461 7.82 4.05 14.62
C ILE A 461 8.08 3.63 16.05
N GLU A 462 8.67 2.45 16.21
CA GLU A 462 8.95 1.84 17.52
C GLU A 462 10.45 1.85 17.79
N GLY A 463 10.81 2.06 19.04
CA GLY A 463 12.19 2.20 19.47
C GLY A 463 12.80 0.94 20.04
N GLU A 464 12.50 0.60 21.25
CA GLU A 464 13.12 -0.51 21.99
C GLU A 464 12.04 -1.24 22.81
N GLY A 465 11.81 -2.52 22.58
CA GLY A 465 10.81 -3.25 23.34
C GLY A 465 10.63 -4.69 22.90
N ASN A 466 9.69 -5.40 23.51
CA ASN A 466 9.19 -6.67 23.00
C ASN A 466 7.67 -6.48 22.79
N ASP A 467 7.29 -6.17 21.58
CA ASP A 467 6.02 -5.56 21.30
C ASP A 467 5.00 -6.53 20.71
N ILE A 468 3.75 -6.22 20.88
CA ILE A 468 2.67 -7.05 20.33
C ILE A 468 1.76 -6.20 19.45
N TYR A 469 1.80 -6.46 18.17
CA TYR A 469 0.92 -5.87 17.19
C TYR A 469 -0.20 -6.85 16.83
N SER A 470 -1.44 -6.49 17.05
CA SER A 470 -2.58 -7.38 16.80
C SER A 470 -3.68 -6.67 16.02
N THR A 471 -3.94 -7.16 14.80
CA THR A 471 -5.02 -6.73 13.91
C THR A 471 -5.75 -7.93 13.33
N ASP A 472 -6.85 -7.69 12.62
CA ASP A 472 -7.53 -8.73 11.86
C ASP A 472 -7.34 -8.52 10.35
N ILE A 473 -8.22 -7.81 9.65
CA ILE A 473 -8.10 -7.56 8.21
C ILE A 473 -7.67 -6.12 7.96
N PHE A 474 -6.65 -5.94 7.12
CA PHE A 474 -6.03 -4.66 6.79
C PHE A 474 -5.32 -3.99 7.98
N GLY A 475 -4.02 -4.18 8.06
CA GLY A 475 -3.23 -3.61 9.17
C GLY A 475 -1.73 -3.65 8.94
N GLN A 476 -0.99 -3.35 9.99
CA GLN A 476 0.45 -3.58 10.13
C GLN A 476 1.27 -3.11 8.93
N GLY A 477 1.37 -1.78 8.75
CA GLY A 477 2.14 -1.16 7.67
C GLY A 477 1.55 -1.39 6.28
N GLY A 478 0.28 -1.73 6.18
CA GLY A 478 -0.38 -1.95 4.90
C GLY A 478 -0.87 -0.67 4.22
N GLY A 479 -1.05 -0.73 2.90
CA GLY A 479 -1.59 0.37 2.13
C GLY A 479 -2.69 -0.05 1.17
N TYR A 480 -3.69 0.82 0.98
CA TYR A 480 -4.80 0.60 0.07
C TYR A 480 -5.13 1.87 -0.72
N TRP A 481 -5.36 1.73 -2.03
CA TRP A 481 -5.77 2.78 -2.96
C TRP A 481 -4.95 4.07 -2.87
N TYR A 482 -3.74 4.01 -3.41
CA TYR A 482 -2.74 5.09 -3.37
C TYR A 482 -2.39 5.57 -1.95
N GLY A 483 -2.57 4.73 -0.93
CA GLY A 483 -2.08 4.96 0.42
C GLY A 483 -0.68 4.40 0.62
N LEU A 484 0.01 4.93 1.62
CA LEU A 484 1.29 4.42 2.12
C LEU A 484 1.14 4.06 3.58
N GLY A 485 1.36 2.78 3.92
CA GLY A 485 1.48 2.33 5.29
C GLY A 485 2.91 1.92 5.62
N CYS A 486 3.34 2.18 6.86
CA CYS A 486 4.66 1.79 7.32
C CYS A 486 4.67 1.49 8.82
N ILE A 487 5.28 0.36 9.18
CA ILE A 487 5.82 0.12 10.53
C ILE A 487 7.34 0.05 10.40
N ALA A 488 8.05 0.73 11.29
CA ALA A 488 9.48 0.64 11.46
C ALA A 488 9.77 0.39 12.94
N ASP A 489 10.25 -0.80 13.27
CA ASP A 489 10.58 -1.25 14.61
C ASP A 489 12.09 -1.38 14.75
N LYS A 490 12.64 -0.86 15.85
CA LYS A 490 14.09 -0.77 16.00
C LYS A 490 14.70 -2.00 16.66
N SER A 491 14.06 -2.56 17.65
CA SER A 491 14.59 -3.73 18.32
C SER A 491 13.64 -4.34 19.35
N GLY A 492 13.52 -5.63 19.35
CA GLY A 492 12.70 -6.36 20.30
C GLY A 492 12.68 -7.86 20.02
N ASN A 493 11.73 -8.54 20.61
CA ASN A 493 11.31 -9.86 20.16
C ASN A 493 9.80 -9.76 19.95
N ASP A 494 9.40 -9.37 18.76
CA ASP A 494 8.12 -8.78 18.50
C ASP A 494 7.13 -9.77 17.91
N LYS A 495 5.85 -9.46 18.05
CA LYS A 495 4.78 -10.34 17.57
C LYS A 495 3.82 -9.58 16.68
N TYR A 496 3.92 -9.82 15.40
CA TYR A 496 3.05 -9.27 14.38
C TYR A 496 1.94 -10.27 14.05
N ASN A 497 0.76 -10.09 14.62
CA ASN A 497 -0.38 -10.98 14.43
C ASN A 497 -1.46 -10.30 13.61
N SER A 498 -1.84 -10.89 12.46
CA SER A 498 -2.90 -10.39 11.61
C SER A 498 -3.59 -11.55 10.90
N TYR A 499 -4.78 -11.29 10.33
CA TYR A 499 -5.40 -12.29 9.50
C TYR A 499 -5.05 -12.10 8.03
N GLN A 500 -5.30 -10.91 7.44
CA GLN A 500 -5.08 -10.74 5.99
C GLN A 500 -4.86 -9.28 5.60
N TYR A 501 -4.16 -9.05 4.49
CA TYR A 501 -3.84 -7.72 3.95
C TYR A 501 -3.04 -6.85 4.93
N ALA A 502 -1.96 -7.40 5.46
CA ALA A 502 -1.17 -6.78 6.52
C ALA A 502 0.33 -7.04 6.34
N GLN A 503 1.13 -6.69 7.34
CA GLN A 503 2.58 -6.95 7.40
C GLN A 503 3.30 -6.47 6.13
N GLY A 504 3.23 -5.15 5.90
CA GLY A 504 3.88 -4.50 4.78
C GLY A 504 3.26 -4.82 3.41
N SER A 505 1.93 -5.03 3.32
CA SER A 505 1.27 -5.34 2.05
C SER A 505 0.74 -4.12 1.34
N GLY A 506 1.08 -3.96 0.06
CA GLY A 506 0.52 -2.94 -0.83
C GLY A 506 -0.64 -3.51 -1.67
N ILE A 507 -1.82 -2.88 -1.58
CA ILE A 507 -3.05 -3.42 -2.14
C ILE A 507 -3.77 -2.36 -2.98
N HIS A 508 -4.08 -2.68 -4.24
CA HIS A 508 -4.79 -1.78 -5.16
C HIS A 508 -4.10 -0.41 -5.30
N LEU A 509 -2.96 -0.38 -6.02
CA LEU A 509 -2.25 0.86 -6.32
C LEU A 509 -1.65 1.55 -5.06
N ALA A 510 -1.16 0.80 -4.10
CA ALA A 510 -0.67 1.34 -2.84
C ALA A 510 0.72 0.80 -2.46
N VAL A 511 1.29 1.38 -1.43
CA VAL A 511 2.60 1.00 -0.87
C VAL A 511 2.39 0.51 0.57
N GLY A 512 2.87 -0.69 0.87
CA GLY A 512 2.89 -1.25 2.23
C GLY A 512 4.31 -1.61 2.65
N LEU A 513 4.72 -1.19 3.85
CA LEU A 513 6.07 -1.34 4.35
C LEU A 513 6.06 -1.83 5.79
N LEU A 514 6.88 -2.82 6.09
CA LEU A 514 7.23 -3.22 7.45
C LEU A 514 8.73 -3.47 7.47
N LYS A 515 9.44 -2.81 8.38
CA LYS A 515 10.86 -3.05 8.62
C LYS A 515 11.11 -3.26 10.09
N ASP A 516 11.67 -4.42 10.43
CA ASP A 516 12.27 -4.74 11.71
C ASP A 516 13.79 -4.67 11.61
N TYR A 517 14.44 -4.16 12.64
CA TYR A 517 15.90 -3.97 12.59
C TYR A 517 16.69 -4.95 13.45
N ASP A 518 16.13 -5.53 14.50
CA ASP A 518 16.85 -6.46 15.38
C ASP A 518 15.88 -7.18 16.35
N GLY A 519 15.76 -8.49 16.28
CA GLY A 519 14.91 -9.22 17.20
C GLY A 519 14.88 -10.74 16.97
N TRP A 520 14.02 -11.41 17.68
CA TRP A 520 13.57 -12.76 17.36
C TRP A 520 12.06 -12.70 17.22
N ASP A 521 11.62 -12.49 16.00
CA ASP A 521 10.31 -12.00 15.75
C ASP A 521 9.34 -13.08 15.25
N PHE A 522 8.08 -12.82 15.42
CA PHE A 522 7.05 -13.74 15.01
C PHE A 522 6.00 -13.05 14.14
N TYR A 523 6.05 -13.32 12.85
CA TYR A 523 5.10 -12.84 11.86
C TYR A 523 4.04 -13.89 11.56
N SER A 524 2.79 -13.64 11.91
CA SER A 524 1.68 -14.57 11.69
C SER A 524 0.56 -13.95 10.88
N SER A 525 0.17 -14.61 9.77
CA SER A 525 -0.89 -14.15 8.88
C SER A 525 -1.55 -15.31 8.12
N ASN A 526 -2.76 -15.10 7.61
CA ASN A 526 -3.42 -16.05 6.72
C ASN A 526 -3.07 -15.83 5.24
N GLY A 527 -2.95 -14.58 4.78
CA GLY A 527 -2.59 -14.35 3.37
C GLY A 527 -2.63 -12.90 2.92
N VAL A 528 -2.11 -12.66 1.73
CA VAL A 528 -1.86 -11.33 1.16
C VAL A 528 -1.13 -10.44 2.17
N SER A 529 -0.05 -10.97 2.73
CA SER A 529 0.70 -10.37 3.84
C SER A 529 2.19 -10.62 3.67
N GLN A 530 3.00 -10.21 4.64
CA GLN A 530 4.45 -10.44 4.64
C GLN A 530 5.11 -9.96 3.34
N GLY A 531 4.96 -8.64 3.08
CA GLY A 531 5.53 -8.01 1.89
C GLY A 531 4.81 -8.36 0.58
N CYS A 532 3.52 -8.70 0.62
CA CYS A 532 2.76 -9.00 -0.60
C CYS A 532 2.37 -7.74 -1.37
N GLY A 533 2.65 -7.71 -2.68
CA GLY A 533 2.12 -6.71 -3.60
C GLY A 533 0.93 -7.24 -4.40
N HIS A 534 -0.23 -6.59 -4.29
CA HIS A 534 -1.46 -7.04 -4.92
C HIS A 534 -2.13 -5.92 -5.72
N ASP A 535 -2.51 -6.23 -6.97
CA ASP A 535 -3.27 -5.33 -7.87
C ASP A 535 -2.61 -3.94 -8.04
N PHE A 536 -1.42 -3.94 -8.64
CA PHE A 536 -0.53 -2.77 -8.76
C PHE A 536 -0.03 -2.20 -7.42
N GLY A 537 -0.10 -2.97 -6.34
CA GLY A 537 0.50 -2.59 -5.08
C GLY A 537 1.99 -2.98 -5.02
N PHE A 538 2.74 -2.24 -4.25
CA PHE A 538 4.09 -2.61 -3.81
C PHE A 538 4.04 -2.96 -2.33
N GLY A 539 4.50 -4.17 -1.97
CA GLY A 539 4.62 -4.64 -0.59
C GLY A 539 6.05 -5.00 -0.25
N LEU A 540 6.51 -4.61 0.93
CA LEU A 540 7.83 -4.95 1.47
C LEU A 540 7.73 -5.31 2.95
N LEU A 541 8.24 -6.49 3.30
CA LEU A 541 8.66 -6.83 4.64
C LEU A 541 10.18 -6.98 4.61
N PHE A 542 10.88 -6.24 5.47
CA PHE A 542 12.32 -6.26 5.56
C PHE A 542 12.75 -6.46 7.02
N ASP A 543 13.25 -7.65 7.32
CA ASP A 543 13.90 -7.99 8.58
C ASP A 543 15.41 -7.87 8.44
N VAL A 544 16.07 -7.28 9.43
CA VAL A 544 17.51 -7.05 9.33
C VAL A 544 18.30 -8.07 10.14
N LYS A 545 17.80 -8.47 11.29
CA LYS A 545 18.50 -9.43 12.15
C LYS A 545 17.56 -10.15 13.09
N GLY A 546 17.70 -11.42 13.15
CA GLY A 546 16.94 -12.19 14.12
C GLY A 546 17.17 -13.68 14.05
N ASN A 547 16.31 -14.44 14.68
CA ASN A 547 16.02 -15.81 14.33
C ASN A 547 14.48 -15.91 14.29
N ASP A 548 13.92 -15.63 13.15
CA ASP A 548 12.57 -15.18 13.00
C ASP A 548 11.62 -16.28 12.53
N ASN A 549 10.35 -16.09 12.75
CA ASN A 549 9.35 -17.05 12.35
C ASN A 549 8.26 -16.41 11.50
N TYR A 550 8.24 -16.75 10.24
CA TYR A 550 7.26 -16.29 9.27
C TYR A 550 6.19 -17.36 9.02
N SER A 551 5.00 -17.16 9.56
CA SER A 551 3.90 -18.09 9.40
C SER A 551 2.79 -17.50 8.50
N ALA A 552 2.48 -18.18 7.39
CA ALA A 552 1.41 -17.75 6.48
C ALA A 552 0.66 -18.93 5.87
N TYR A 553 -0.56 -18.69 5.38
CA TYR A 553 -1.29 -19.70 4.64
C TYR A 553 -0.96 -19.63 3.14
N SER A 554 -1.13 -18.46 2.48
CA SER A 554 -0.93 -18.29 1.04
C SER A 554 -0.69 -16.83 0.65
N LEU A 555 -0.24 -16.57 -0.59
CA LEU A 555 0.01 -15.24 -1.15
C LEU A 555 0.74 -14.30 -0.17
N SER A 556 1.86 -14.76 0.34
CA SER A 556 2.66 -14.08 1.35
C SER A 556 4.15 -14.27 1.08
N GLN A 557 5.00 -13.79 1.97
CA GLN A 557 6.45 -13.98 1.87
C GLN A 557 6.99 -13.47 0.53
N GLY A 558 6.78 -12.16 0.28
CA GLY A 558 7.27 -11.49 -0.92
C GLY A 558 6.51 -11.83 -2.21
N ALA A 559 5.26 -12.28 -2.13
CA ALA A 559 4.47 -12.62 -3.30
C ALA A 559 3.96 -11.40 -4.06
N GLY A 560 4.13 -11.40 -5.39
CA GLY A 560 3.49 -10.45 -6.31
C GLY A 560 2.28 -11.08 -7.01
N ASN A 561 1.13 -10.42 -6.95
CA ASN A 561 -0.10 -10.91 -7.57
C ASN A 561 -0.82 -9.81 -8.35
N ALA A 562 -1.43 -10.18 -9.48
CA ALA A 562 -2.30 -9.30 -10.26
C ALA A 562 -1.66 -7.93 -10.60
N ASN A 563 -0.47 -7.92 -11.20
CA ASN A 563 0.35 -6.76 -11.54
C ASN A 563 1.06 -6.10 -10.34
N GLY A 564 1.05 -6.72 -9.16
CA GLY A 564 1.74 -6.22 -7.97
C GLY A 564 3.21 -6.63 -7.90
N ILE A 565 3.96 -5.94 -7.07
CA ILE A 565 5.35 -6.27 -6.73
C ILE A 565 5.41 -6.56 -5.24
N GLY A 566 5.83 -7.77 -4.87
CA GLY A 566 6.02 -8.17 -3.48
C GLY A 566 7.48 -8.49 -3.20
N MET A 567 7.94 -8.09 -2.00
CA MET A 567 9.29 -8.38 -1.52
C MET A 567 9.26 -8.79 -0.06
N LEU A 568 9.89 -9.91 0.26
CA LEU A 568 10.36 -10.24 1.60
C LEU A 568 11.87 -10.28 1.54
N ILE A 569 12.53 -9.55 2.42
CA ILE A 569 13.98 -9.57 2.59
C ILE A 569 14.25 -9.88 4.06
N ASP A 570 14.99 -10.95 4.30
CA ASP A 570 15.62 -11.26 5.58
C ASP A 570 17.13 -11.09 5.40
N GLU A 571 17.76 -10.29 6.24
CA GLU A 571 19.17 -9.97 6.03
C GLU A 571 20.08 -10.92 6.80
N SER A 572 19.64 -11.40 7.95
CA SER A 572 20.44 -12.36 8.71
C SER A 572 19.70 -13.03 9.86
N GLY A 573 19.79 -14.33 9.91
CA GLY A 573 19.17 -15.08 10.99
C GLY A 573 19.37 -16.58 10.87
N ARG A 574 18.56 -17.27 11.62
CA ARG A 574 18.28 -18.68 11.48
C ARG A 574 16.77 -18.84 11.55
N ASP A 575 16.15 -18.82 10.41
CA ASP A 575 14.76 -18.42 10.29
C ASP A 575 13.83 -19.58 10.00
N GLY A 576 12.57 -19.41 10.35
CA GLY A 576 11.55 -20.41 10.15
C GLY A 576 10.45 -19.93 9.19
N TYR A 577 10.40 -20.46 7.99
CA TYR A 577 9.39 -20.12 7.01
C TYR A 577 8.29 -21.19 6.93
N LEU A 578 7.19 -20.89 7.62
CA LEU A 578 6.03 -21.77 7.70
C LEU A 578 4.96 -21.30 6.71
N ASN A 579 4.72 -22.07 5.65
CA ASN A 579 3.70 -21.75 4.67
C ASN A 579 2.89 -22.99 4.30
N LYS A 580 1.57 -22.86 4.29
CA LYS A 580 0.69 -23.99 3.96
C LYS A 580 0.52 -24.17 2.47
N GLU A 581 0.48 -23.07 1.69
CA GLU A 581 0.40 -23.09 0.23
C GLU A 581 1.61 -22.38 -0.39
N PRO A 582 2.81 -22.97 -0.36
CA PRO A 582 4.03 -22.31 -0.84
C PRO A 582 4.03 -22.05 -2.34
N GLY A 583 3.21 -22.75 -3.13
CA GLY A 583 3.14 -22.61 -4.59
C GLY A 583 2.67 -21.23 -5.08
N ASN A 584 2.15 -20.37 -4.22
CA ASN A 584 1.79 -18.97 -4.52
C ASN A 584 2.39 -17.97 -3.54
N SER A 585 3.43 -18.36 -2.82
CA SER A 585 4.16 -17.57 -1.82
C SER A 585 5.65 -17.60 -2.08
N ARG A 586 6.46 -17.05 -1.19
CA ARG A 586 7.93 -17.07 -1.27
C ARG A 586 8.45 -16.58 -2.62
N GLY A 587 8.26 -15.29 -2.85
CA GLY A 587 8.67 -14.67 -4.10
C GLY A 587 7.84 -15.08 -5.32
N TYR A 588 6.62 -15.58 -5.13
CA TYR A 588 5.74 -15.91 -6.25
C TYR A 588 5.39 -14.69 -7.07
N GLY A 589 5.46 -14.79 -8.41
CA GLY A 589 5.01 -13.77 -9.33
C GLY A 589 4.18 -14.38 -10.46
N ASN A 590 3.00 -13.84 -10.76
CA ASN A 590 2.11 -14.38 -11.77
C ASN A 590 1.88 -13.44 -12.96
N SER A 591 1.43 -14.02 -14.08
CA SER A 591 1.06 -13.29 -15.29
C SER A 591 -0.40 -12.87 -15.35
N ARG A 592 -1.12 -12.89 -14.22
CA ARG A 592 -2.52 -12.49 -14.17
C ARG A 592 -2.66 -11.02 -14.52
N ARG A 593 -3.72 -10.68 -15.23
CA ARG A 593 -4.02 -9.35 -15.76
C ARG A 593 -3.01 -8.89 -16.81
N GLU A 594 -2.88 -7.56 -17.00
CA GLU A 594 -2.27 -7.00 -18.22
C GLU A 594 -0.74 -6.95 -18.18
N PHE A 595 -0.13 -6.83 -16.98
CA PHE A 595 1.30 -6.45 -16.88
C PHE A 595 2.19 -7.56 -16.33
N GLY A 596 1.65 -8.53 -15.62
CA GLY A 596 2.43 -9.49 -14.84
C GLY A 596 2.86 -8.91 -13.50
N SER A 597 3.22 -9.79 -12.58
CA SER A 597 3.61 -9.47 -11.22
C SER A 597 5.04 -9.89 -10.97
N LEU A 598 5.73 -9.21 -10.07
CA LEU A 598 7.07 -9.60 -9.63
C LEU A 598 7.00 -9.99 -8.16
N GLY A 599 7.53 -11.16 -7.82
CA GLY A 599 7.70 -11.60 -6.45
C GLY A 599 9.17 -11.85 -6.15
N ILE A 600 9.65 -11.37 -5.00
CA ILE A 600 11.03 -11.50 -4.55
C ILE A 600 11.01 -12.02 -3.12
N PHE A 601 11.59 -13.18 -2.92
CA PHE A 601 11.95 -13.70 -1.61
C PHE A 601 13.47 -13.75 -1.56
N LEU A 602 14.05 -13.06 -0.62
CA LEU A 602 15.48 -13.01 -0.40
C LEU A 602 15.76 -13.22 1.08
N ASP A 603 16.37 -14.35 1.40
CA ASP A 603 17.05 -14.60 2.64
C ASP A 603 18.56 -14.47 2.38
N ALA A 604 19.22 -13.59 3.09
CA ALA A 604 20.59 -13.22 2.76
C ALA A 604 21.63 -13.99 3.58
N SER A 605 21.25 -14.61 4.67
CA SER A 605 22.17 -15.49 5.40
C SER A 605 21.49 -16.26 6.55
N GLY A 606 21.84 -17.53 6.70
CA GLY A 606 21.35 -18.35 7.81
C GLY A 606 21.50 -19.84 7.56
N GLU A 607 21.01 -20.64 8.47
CA GLU A 607 20.61 -22.03 8.27
C GLU A 607 19.13 -22.13 8.56
N ASP A 608 18.32 -22.14 7.51
CA ASP A 608 16.92 -21.80 7.59
C ASP A 608 15.99 -23.00 7.48
N PHE A 609 14.83 -22.90 8.08
CA PHE A 609 13.85 -23.97 8.10
C PHE A 609 12.63 -23.64 7.23
N TYR A 610 12.35 -24.46 6.25
CA TYR A 610 11.17 -24.38 5.40
C TYR A 610 10.21 -25.55 5.67
N SER A 611 8.97 -25.28 6.07
CA SER A 611 7.97 -26.31 6.35
C SER A 611 7.61 -27.14 5.11
N VAL A 612 7.42 -26.48 3.96
CA VAL A 612 7.12 -27.08 2.66
C VAL A 612 7.67 -26.18 1.55
N GLY A 613 8.33 -26.75 0.54
CA GLY A 613 8.86 -26.03 -0.64
C GLY A 613 9.76 -24.85 -0.24
N GLY A 614 10.88 -24.75 -0.80
CA GLY A 614 11.98 -23.91 -0.35
C GLY A 614 13.07 -24.79 0.21
N MET A 615 14.27 -24.33 0.18
CA MET A 615 15.42 -25.09 0.62
C MET A 615 16.55 -24.11 0.92
N ASP A 616 17.12 -24.28 2.09
CA ASP A 616 18.32 -23.58 2.55
C ASP A 616 19.41 -23.61 1.47
N SER A 617 20.09 -22.51 1.31
CA SER A 617 21.19 -22.32 0.34
C SER A 617 20.82 -22.56 -1.13
N THR A 618 19.62 -22.15 -1.55
CA THR A 618 19.18 -22.34 -2.94
C THR A 618 18.64 -21.09 -3.59
N MET A 619 18.95 -20.90 -4.86
CA MET A 619 18.32 -19.90 -5.72
C MET A 619 17.47 -20.59 -6.78
N SER A 620 16.23 -20.18 -6.95
CA SER A 620 15.31 -20.82 -7.89
C SER A 620 14.25 -19.85 -8.43
N ASN A 621 13.65 -20.21 -9.56
CA ASN A 621 12.47 -19.53 -10.03
C ASN A 621 11.28 -19.85 -9.12
N SER A 622 10.70 -18.84 -8.52
CA SER A 622 9.41 -18.95 -7.82
C SER A 622 8.30 -18.57 -8.79
N SER A 623 7.83 -19.50 -9.59
CA SER A 623 6.88 -19.26 -10.70
C SER A 623 7.51 -18.58 -11.93
N MET A 624 6.67 -18.19 -12.89
CA MET A 624 7.12 -17.58 -14.15
C MET A 624 7.84 -16.23 -13.94
N TRP A 625 7.44 -15.44 -12.95
CA TRP A 625 7.86 -14.04 -12.81
C TRP A 625 8.42 -13.72 -11.42
N GLY A 626 8.78 -14.72 -10.68
CA GLY A 626 9.26 -14.59 -9.33
C GLY A 626 10.60 -15.26 -9.09
N VAL A 627 11.24 -14.91 -8.00
CA VAL A 627 12.52 -15.47 -7.55
C VAL A 627 12.46 -15.81 -6.07
N PHE A 628 13.00 -16.97 -5.75
CA PHE A 628 13.32 -17.43 -4.42
C PHE A 628 14.85 -17.51 -4.33
N ASP A 629 15.43 -16.80 -3.38
CA ASP A 629 16.86 -16.80 -3.12
C ASP A 629 17.10 -16.94 -1.62
N ASP A 630 17.75 -18.01 -1.25
CA ASP A 630 18.29 -18.26 0.06
C ASP A 630 19.81 -18.40 -0.10
N TYR A 631 20.53 -17.39 0.34
CA TYR A 631 21.90 -17.07 -0.10
C TYR A 631 22.99 -17.68 0.79
N TYR A 632 22.91 -18.88 1.30
CA TYR A 632 23.99 -19.46 2.10
C TYR A 632 24.70 -20.65 1.42
N LEU A 633 26.02 -20.76 1.63
CA LEU A 633 26.89 -21.78 1.02
C LEU A 633 27.14 -22.96 1.98
N MET A 634 26.33 -23.99 2.00
CA MET A 634 26.70 -25.36 2.49
C MET A 634 25.59 -26.42 2.22
N PRO A 635 25.82 -27.74 2.29
CA PRO A 635 25.16 -28.73 1.42
C PRO A 635 23.90 -29.45 1.94
N GLU A 636 23.16 -29.99 0.98
CA GLU A 636 21.82 -30.60 0.94
C GLU A 636 21.40 -31.63 1.99
N LYS A 637 20.08 -31.63 2.32
CA LYS A 637 19.30 -32.83 2.72
C LYS A 637 17.80 -32.71 2.47
N THR A 638 17.14 -33.83 2.20
CA THR A 638 15.77 -33.97 1.68
C THR A 638 14.71 -34.38 2.71
N SER A 639 13.42 -34.03 2.46
CA SER A 639 12.26 -34.28 3.32
C SER A 639 11.02 -34.89 2.65
N PRO A 640 10.00 -35.35 3.35
CA PRO A 640 8.71 -35.67 2.72
C PRO A 640 7.48 -34.97 3.30
N GLN A 641 6.42 -34.94 2.50
CA GLN A 641 5.14 -34.25 2.61
C GLN A 641 4.04 -34.95 3.41
N SER A 642 3.04 -34.21 3.92
CA SER A 642 1.68 -34.72 4.17
C SER A 642 0.59 -33.64 4.24
N ASP A 643 -0.59 -33.92 3.69
CA ASP A 643 -1.77 -33.09 3.60
C ASP A 643 -2.80 -33.30 4.71
N VAL A 644 -3.59 -32.30 5.08
CA VAL A 644 -4.99 -32.45 5.53
C VAL A 644 -5.79 -31.15 5.45
N SER A 645 -7.03 -31.22 4.96
CA SER A 645 -8.02 -30.14 4.88
C SER A 645 -9.32 -30.47 5.62
N ALA A 646 -10.03 -29.48 6.17
CA ALA A 646 -11.49 -29.50 6.37
C ALA A 646 -12.07 -28.12 6.76
N GLY A 647 -13.20 -27.73 6.19
CA GLY A 647 -13.91 -26.48 6.45
C GLY A 647 -15.34 -26.67 6.92
N TYR A 648 -15.92 -25.63 7.51
CA TYR A 648 -17.30 -25.55 8.02
C TYR A 648 -18.21 -24.67 7.15
N LYS A 649 -19.51 -24.96 7.14
CA LYS A 649 -20.55 -24.23 6.35
C LYS A 649 -21.73 -23.83 7.25
N VAL A 650 -22.24 -22.60 7.04
CA VAL A 650 -23.46 -22.07 7.68
C VAL A 650 -24.52 -21.72 6.61
N PRO A 651 -25.85 -21.90 6.85
CA PRO A 651 -26.89 -21.81 5.82
C PRO A 651 -27.32 -20.35 5.53
N PHE A 652 -27.56 -20.06 4.25
CA PHE A 652 -28.07 -18.80 3.71
C PHE A 652 -29.53 -18.89 3.25
N SER A 653 -30.18 -17.72 3.14
CA SER A 653 -31.53 -17.60 2.56
C SER A 653 -31.56 -18.22 1.16
N GLU A 654 -32.55 -19.07 0.92
CA GLU A 654 -32.72 -19.74 -0.36
C GLU A 654 -33.17 -18.74 -1.45
N ILE A 655 -32.55 -18.89 -2.63
CA ILE A 655 -32.95 -18.14 -3.81
C ILE A 655 -34.33 -18.65 -4.24
N ASP A 656 -35.32 -17.77 -4.32
CA ASP A 656 -36.62 -18.15 -4.89
C ASP A 656 -36.48 -18.33 -6.41
N SER A 657 -36.27 -19.56 -6.81
CA SER A 657 -36.13 -19.94 -8.22
C SER A 657 -37.39 -19.73 -9.03
N ASN A 658 -38.57 -19.54 -8.41
CA ASN A 658 -39.87 -19.31 -9.05
C ASN A 658 -40.14 -17.82 -9.29
N LYS A 659 -39.39 -16.91 -8.64
CA LYS A 659 -39.50 -15.48 -8.85
C LYS A 659 -38.93 -15.12 -10.22
N LYS A 660 -39.66 -14.32 -11.02
CA LYS A 660 -39.09 -13.67 -12.19
C LYS A 660 -38.29 -12.45 -11.79
N TYR A 661 -36.99 -12.51 -12.04
CA TYR A 661 -36.07 -11.39 -11.86
C TYR A 661 -35.90 -10.61 -13.15
N THR A 662 -35.83 -9.30 -13.07
CA THR A 662 -35.47 -8.44 -14.22
C THR A 662 -33.99 -8.60 -14.59
N GLN A 663 -33.60 -8.18 -15.81
CA GLN A 663 -32.18 -8.20 -16.19
C GLN A 663 -31.32 -7.34 -15.27
N ASP A 664 -31.84 -6.19 -14.81
CA ASP A 664 -31.14 -5.33 -13.87
C ASP A 664 -30.93 -6.02 -12.49
N GLU A 665 -31.95 -6.72 -11.94
CA GLU A 665 -31.80 -7.52 -10.72
C GLU A 665 -30.78 -8.66 -10.89
N LEU A 666 -30.84 -9.38 -12.00
CA LEU A 666 -29.90 -10.46 -12.31
C LEU A 666 -28.47 -9.92 -12.47
N PHE A 667 -28.32 -8.73 -13.03
CA PHE A 667 -27.02 -8.08 -13.19
C PHE A 667 -26.44 -7.61 -11.84
N ILE A 668 -27.28 -7.07 -10.94
CA ILE A 668 -26.87 -6.74 -9.56
C ILE A 668 -26.39 -7.99 -8.84
N MET A 669 -27.11 -9.12 -8.95
CA MET A 669 -26.65 -10.39 -8.39
C MET A 669 -25.31 -10.81 -8.97
N ALA A 670 -25.18 -10.81 -10.29
CA ALA A 670 -23.99 -11.26 -11.00
C ALA A 670 -22.75 -10.40 -10.70
N LYS A 671 -22.90 -9.10 -10.45
CA LYS A 671 -21.79 -8.19 -10.12
C LYS A 671 -21.38 -8.19 -8.65
N THR A 672 -22.11 -8.88 -7.78
CA THR A 672 -21.78 -9.01 -6.35
C THR A 672 -20.76 -10.12 -6.20
N ILE A 673 -19.47 -9.74 -6.13
CA ILE A 673 -18.33 -10.69 -6.16
C ILE A 673 -17.92 -11.18 -4.76
N GLU A 674 -18.53 -10.66 -3.73
CA GLU A 674 -18.26 -11.02 -2.34
C GLU A 674 -18.60 -12.50 -2.09
N PRO A 675 -17.69 -13.28 -1.49
CA PRO A 675 -17.83 -14.74 -1.35
C PRO A 675 -19.12 -15.21 -0.67
N ARG A 676 -19.61 -14.43 0.26
CA ARG A 676 -20.86 -14.69 0.96
C ARG A 676 -22.08 -14.79 0.04
N PHE A 677 -22.08 -14.03 -1.05
CA PHE A 677 -23.16 -14.00 -2.03
C PHE A 677 -22.89 -14.86 -3.27
N SER A 678 -21.93 -15.77 -3.23
CA SER A 678 -21.50 -16.58 -4.37
C SER A 678 -22.64 -17.35 -5.05
N LYS A 679 -23.61 -17.88 -4.30
CA LYS A 679 -24.79 -18.56 -4.87
C LYS A 679 -25.70 -17.61 -5.65
N TRP A 680 -25.90 -16.39 -5.16
CA TRP A 680 -26.66 -15.34 -5.81
C TRP A 680 -25.94 -14.86 -7.07
N GLN A 681 -24.63 -14.67 -6.99
CA GLN A 681 -23.79 -14.30 -8.11
C GLN A 681 -23.90 -15.33 -9.23
N GLU A 682 -23.73 -16.62 -8.90
CA GLU A 682 -23.82 -17.71 -9.86
C GLU A 682 -25.22 -17.80 -10.50
N PHE A 683 -26.28 -17.64 -9.72
CA PHE A 683 -27.65 -17.65 -10.21
C PHE A 683 -27.91 -16.50 -11.19
N GLY A 684 -27.58 -15.27 -10.82
CA GLY A 684 -27.75 -14.09 -11.67
C GLY A 684 -26.95 -14.21 -12.96
N PHE A 685 -25.69 -14.60 -12.85
CA PHE A 685 -24.81 -14.83 -13.99
C PHE A 685 -25.33 -15.88 -14.94
N ARG A 686 -25.73 -17.05 -14.44
CA ARG A 686 -26.26 -18.14 -15.26
C ARG A 686 -27.53 -17.73 -15.99
N LYS A 687 -28.46 -17.06 -15.32
CA LYS A 687 -29.71 -16.59 -15.92
C LYS A 687 -29.49 -15.58 -17.07
N LEU A 688 -28.51 -14.68 -16.90
CA LEU A 688 -28.12 -13.76 -17.97
C LEU A 688 -27.42 -14.49 -19.12
N ALA A 689 -26.55 -15.45 -18.83
CA ALA A 689 -25.82 -16.21 -19.83
C ALA A 689 -26.76 -17.12 -20.65
N ASP A 690 -27.79 -17.69 -20.03
CA ASP A 690 -28.82 -18.52 -20.70
C ASP A 690 -29.65 -17.70 -21.70
N ASP A 691 -29.83 -16.39 -21.49
CA ASP A 691 -30.50 -15.47 -22.42
C ASP A 691 -29.51 -14.90 -23.45
N SER A 692 -28.90 -15.78 -24.24
CA SER A 692 -27.83 -15.43 -25.20
C SER A 692 -28.33 -14.52 -26.37
N LEU A 693 -29.63 -14.35 -26.57
CA LEU A 693 -30.19 -13.47 -27.59
C LEU A 693 -30.31 -12.01 -27.14
N ASN A 694 -30.72 -11.77 -25.89
CA ASN A 694 -30.99 -10.43 -25.39
C ASN A 694 -29.80 -9.85 -24.57
N THR A 695 -29.02 -10.70 -23.91
CA THR A 695 -27.91 -10.26 -23.06
C THR A 695 -26.83 -9.48 -23.81
N PRO A 696 -26.45 -9.76 -25.09
CA PRO A 696 -25.47 -8.92 -25.79
C PRO A 696 -25.93 -7.46 -25.95
N ALA A 697 -27.21 -7.24 -26.21
CA ALA A 697 -27.78 -5.89 -26.27
C ALA A 697 -27.86 -5.22 -24.90
N TYR A 698 -28.12 -6.01 -23.86
CA TYR A 698 -28.10 -5.53 -22.47
C TYR A 698 -26.70 -5.12 -22.02
N ILE A 699 -25.64 -5.85 -22.38
CA ILE A 699 -24.23 -5.52 -22.12
C ILE A 699 -23.91 -4.11 -22.64
N MET A 700 -24.42 -3.72 -23.81
CA MET A 700 -24.17 -2.38 -24.38
C MET A 700 -24.58 -1.23 -23.45
N LYS A 701 -25.59 -1.43 -22.61
CA LYS A 701 -26.07 -0.42 -21.65
C LYS A 701 -25.02 -0.02 -20.63
N TYR A 702 -24.06 -0.89 -20.35
CA TYR A 702 -23.07 -0.74 -19.29
C TYR A 702 -21.62 -0.61 -19.80
N LEU A 703 -21.39 -0.46 -21.10
CA LEU A 703 -20.03 -0.36 -21.66
C LEU A 703 -19.23 0.85 -21.18
N ASP A 704 -19.91 1.87 -20.67
CA ASP A 704 -19.28 3.07 -20.07
C ASP A 704 -19.21 3.01 -18.54
N THR A 705 -19.32 1.83 -17.96
CA THR A 705 -19.34 1.70 -16.50
C THR A 705 -17.96 1.92 -15.91
N ASP A 706 -17.88 2.74 -14.86
CA ASP A 706 -16.71 2.88 -13.99
C ASP A 706 -16.68 1.80 -12.89
N ASP A 707 -17.75 0.99 -12.78
CA ASP A 707 -17.83 -0.11 -11.82
C ASP A 707 -17.03 -1.31 -12.33
N HIS A 708 -15.86 -1.53 -11.73
CA HIS A 708 -14.97 -2.65 -12.05
C HIS A 708 -15.67 -4.02 -11.97
N ARG A 709 -16.59 -4.21 -11.00
CA ARG A 709 -17.35 -5.46 -10.83
C ARG A 709 -18.32 -5.66 -11.99
N ALA A 710 -18.97 -4.59 -12.42
CA ALA A 710 -19.79 -4.63 -13.64
C ALA A 710 -18.94 -5.03 -14.83
N GLY A 711 -17.77 -4.42 -15.03
CA GLY A 711 -16.83 -4.77 -16.10
C GLY A 711 -16.44 -6.26 -16.10
N LEU A 712 -16.17 -6.86 -14.93
CA LEU A 712 -15.89 -8.29 -14.80
C LEU A 712 -17.07 -9.17 -15.24
N VAL A 713 -18.28 -8.81 -14.86
CA VAL A 713 -19.49 -9.56 -15.26
C VAL A 713 -19.72 -9.46 -16.75
N LEU A 714 -19.58 -8.27 -17.35
CA LEU A 714 -19.73 -8.09 -18.80
C LEU A 714 -18.72 -8.95 -19.57
N ARG A 715 -17.47 -8.98 -19.14
CA ARG A 715 -16.45 -9.85 -19.68
C ARG A 715 -16.83 -11.33 -19.58
N ASN A 716 -17.18 -11.80 -18.39
CA ASN A 716 -17.49 -13.21 -18.15
C ASN A 716 -18.76 -13.66 -18.89
N LEU A 717 -19.77 -12.81 -18.96
CA LEU A 717 -20.97 -13.05 -19.79
C LEU A 717 -20.61 -13.16 -21.27
N SER A 718 -19.81 -12.25 -21.79
CA SER A 718 -19.37 -12.26 -23.18
C SER A 718 -18.60 -13.54 -23.51
N MET A 719 -17.70 -13.98 -22.61
CA MET A 719 -16.98 -15.24 -22.76
C MET A 719 -17.91 -16.45 -22.71
N LYS A 720 -18.90 -16.47 -21.82
CA LYS A 720 -19.83 -17.60 -21.67
C LYS A 720 -20.79 -17.72 -22.83
N ILE A 721 -21.30 -16.60 -23.34
CA ILE A 721 -22.22 -16.54 -24.50
C ILE A 721 -21.46 -16.79 -25.83
N GLY A 722 -20.20 -16.31 -25.90
CA GLY A 722 -19.31 -16.58 -27.02
C GLY A 722 -19.75 -15.99 -28.34
N TYR A 723 -20.01 -16.86 -29.34
CA TYR A 723 -20.26 -16.49 -30.76
C TYR A 723 -21.36 -15.42 -30.96
N SER A 724 -22.49 -15.54 -30.27
CA SER A 724 -23.58 -14.56 -30.38
C SER A 724 -23.15 -13.16 -29.98
N THR A 725 -22.32 -13.05 -28.93
CA THR A 725 -21.74 -11.77 -28.48
C THR A 725 -20.78 -11.21 -29.53
N GLY A 726 -19.92 -12.06 -30.12
CA GLY A 726 -18.96 -11.68 -31.15
C GLY A 726 -19.65 -11.10 -32.39
N ILE A 727 -20.68 -11.76 -32.89
CA ILE A 727 -21.46 -11.25 -34.05
C ILE A 727 -22.12 -9.92 -33.72
N TYR A 728 -22.73 -9.79 -32.54
CA TYR A 728 -23.39 -8.56 -32.14
C TYR A 728 -22.38 -7.39 -32.02
N PHE A 729 -21.27 -7.58 -31.39
CA PHE A 729 -20.24 -6.54 -31.26
C PHE A 729 -19.58 -6.18 -32.58
N LYS A 730 -19.37 -7.14 -33.48
CA LYS A 730 -18.93 -6.86 -34.85
C LYS A 730 -19.87 -5.88 -35.57
N GLN A 731 -21.19 -6.10 -35.47
CA GLN A 731 -22.15 -5.19 -36.04
C GLN A 731 -22.06 -3.77 -35.48
N GLN A 732 -21.81 -3.64 -34.15
CA GLN A 732 -21.64 -2.35 -33.51
C GLN A 732 -20.34 -1.64 -33.98
N LEU A 733 -19.22 -2.34 -34.09
CA LEU A 733 -17.98 -1.79 -34.61
C LEU A 733 -18.08 -1.36 -36.08
N ASN A 734 -18.80 -2.11 -36.91
CA ASN A 734 -19.06 -1.73 -38.28
C ASN A 734 -19.88 -0.44 -38.38
N GLN A 735 -20.88 -0.23 -37.50
CA GLN A 735 -21.61 1.01 -37.39
C GLN A 735 -20.71 2.18 -37.00
N TYR A 736 -19.80 1.99 -36.03
CA TYR A 736 -18.81 2.99 -35.64
C TYR A 736 -17.92 3.39 -36.82
N ASN A 737 -17.32 2.43 -37.52
CA ASN A 737 -16.45 2.68 -38.68
C ASN A 737 -17.14 3.41 -39.82
N THR A 738 -18.44 3.13 -40.05
CA THR A 738 -19.23 3.80 -41.08
C THR A 738 -19.73 5.17 -40.64
N SER A 739 -19.94 5.39 -39.36
CA SER A 739 -20.46 6.66 -38.81
C SER A 739 -19.36 7.71 -38.53
N MET A 740 -18.09 7.42 -38.76
CA MET A 740 -17.02 8.45 -38.70
C MET A 740 -17.24 9.63 -39.68
N ARG A 741 -18.23 9.52 -40.58
CA ARG A 741 -18.68 10.59 -41.49
C ARG A 741 -19.92 11.35 -40.99
N SER A 742 -20.55 10.93 -39.90
CA SER A 742 -21.69 11.54 -39.21
C SER A 742 -21.60 11.20 -37.73
N THR A 743 -22.22 11.92 -36.81
CA THR A 743 -22.14 11.76 -35.33
C THR A 743 -22.03 10.29 -34.88
N PRO A 744 -20.92 9.89 -34.25
CA PRO A 744 -20.70 8.50 -33.85
C PRO A 744 -21.74 8.04 -32.79
N THR A 745 -22.27 6.83 -32.96
CA THR A 745 -23.25 6.22 -32.05
C THR A 745 -22.60 5.65 -30.79
N LEU A 746 -21.25 5.40 -30.82
CA LEU A 746 -20.45 4.90 -29.73
C LEU A 746 -19.34 5.90 -29.38
N ASN A 747 -19.07 6.09 -28.11
CA ASN A 747 -17.93 6.87 -27.66
C ASN A 747 -16.63 6.01 -27.64
N PRO A 748 -15.44 6.61 -27.56
CA PRO A 748 -14.18 5.88 -27.59
C PRO A 748 -14.02 4.84 -26.46
N ASN A 749 -14.55 5.08 -25.27
CA ASN A 749 -14.50 4.11 -24.16
C ASN A 749 -15.30 2.84 -24.50
N GLN A 750 -16.50 3.02 -25.06
CA GLN A 750 -17.35 1.90 -25.47
C GLN A 750 -16.67 1.07 -26.58
N VAL A 751 -16.05 1.71 -27.56
CA VAL A 751 -15.32 1.02 -28.64
C VAL A 751 -14.13 0.25 -28.07
N ALA A 752 -13.34 0.88 -27.19
CA ALA A 752 -12.22 0.21 -26.52
C ALA A 752 -12.70 -0.99 -25.71
N PHE A 753 -13.83 -0.85 -24.98
CA PHE A 753 -14.36 -1.96 -24.18
C PHE A 753 -14.88 -3.11 -25.07
N ILE A 754 -15.48 -2.82 -26.20
CA ILE A 754 -15.86 -3.86 -27.19
C ILE A 754 -14.61 -4.58 -27.72
N CYS A 755 -13.53 -3.86 -28.06
CA CYS A 755 -12.26 -4.47 -28.45
C CYS A 755 -11.73 -5.39 -27.35
N TYR A 756 -11.77 -4.95 -26.09
CA TYR A 756 -11.37 -5.77 -24.94
C TYR A 756 -12.20 -7.07 -24.87
N LEU A 757 -13.51 -6.99 -25.03
CA LEU A 757 -14.39 -8.16 -25.00
C LEU A 757 -14.09 -9.13 -26.16
N PHE A 758 -13.72 -8.66 -27.34
CA PHE A 758 -13.26 -9.51 -28.43
C PHE A 758 -12.00 -10.29 -28.07
N GLY A 759 -11.05 -9.63 -27.41
CA GLY A 759 -9.85 -10.28 -26.91
C GLY A 759 -10.15 -11.37 -25.88
N GLU A 760 -11.02 -11.08 -24.93
CA GLU A 760 -11.38 -12.03 -23.86
C GLU A 760 -12.17 -13.23 -24.41
N THR A 761 -13.07 -13.03 -25.34
CA THR A 761 -13.82 -14.11 -25.99
C THR A 761 -13.00 -14.88 -27.02
N ARG A 762 -11.82 -14.34 -27.40
CA ARG A 762 -10.96 -14.87 -28.46
C ARG A 762 -11.71 -15.10 -29.77
N SER A 763 -12.66 -14.22 -30.06
CA SER A 763 -13.59 -14.36 -31.19
C SER A 763 -12.93 -13.87 -32.48
N PRO A 764 -12.73 -14.73 -33.50
CA PRO A 764 -12.13 -14.33 -34.76
C PRO A 764 -13.10 -13.53 -35.66
N GLU A 765 -14.39 -13.46 -35.33
CA GLU A 765 -15.41 -12.78 -36.14
C GLU A 765 -15.14 -11.28 -36.30
N GLY A 766 -14.47 -10.64 -35.29
CA GLY A 766 -14.11 -9.22 -35.31
C GLY A 766 -12.69 -8.93 -35.79
N LYS A 767 -11.98 -9.92 -36.34
CA LYS A 767 -10.55 -9.81 -36.69
C LYS A 767 -10.21 -8.64 -37.62
N GLU A 768 -10.99 -8.41 -38.68
CA GLU A 768 -10.74 -7.34 -39.66
C GLU A 768 -11.02 -5.96 -39.03
N GLU A 769 -12.10 -5.84 -38.24
CA GLU A 769 -12.46 -4.63 -37.54
C GLU A 769 -11.37 -4.24 -36.51
N LEU A 770 -10.87 -5.21 -35.76
CA LEU A 770 -9.77 -5.01 -34.80
C LEU A 770 -8.49 -4.56 -35.50
N LEU A 771 -8.11 -5.18 -36.63
CA LEU A 771 -6.95 -4.74 -37.39
C LEU A 771 -7.13 -3.28 -37.87
N GLY A 772 -8.30 -2.92 -38.37
CA GLY A 772 -8.62 -1.53 -38.77
C GLY A 772 -8.47 -0.55 -37.60
N LEU A 773 -8.94 -0.92 -36.39
CA LEU A 773 -8.88 -0.09 -35.18
C LEU A 773 -7.46 0.07 -34.61
N THR A 774 -6.48 -0.73 -35.02
CA THR A 774 -5.06 -0.46 -34.68
C THR A 774 -4.52 0.83 -35.31
N TYR A 775 -5.26 1.44 -36.25
CA TYR A 775 -4.94 2.70 -36.91
C TYR A 775 -5.79 3.88 -36.39
N ASP A 776 -6.71 3.64 -35.43
CA ASP A 776 -7.58 4.70 -34.89
C ASP A 776 -6.76 5.85 -34.25
N ASN A 777 -7.32 7.06 -34.25
CA ASN A 777 -6.68 8.23 -33.64
C ASN A 777 -6.67 8.18 -32.11
N ASP A 778 -7.66 7.50 -31.49
CA ASP A 778 -7.71 7.35 -30.04
C ASP A 778 -6.75 6.24 -29.58
N ILE A 779 -5.84 6.60 -28.70
CA ILE A 779 -4.82 5.70 -28.18
C ILE A 779 -5.41 4.49 -27.43
N ARG A 780 -6.53 4.66 -26.72
CA ARG A 780 -7.21 3.59 -25.98
C ARG A 780 -7.77 2.53 -26.91
N ILE A 781 -8.38 2.97 -28.01
CA ILE A 781 -8.93 2.07 -29.04
C ILE A 781 -7.79 1.29 -29.69
N ARG A 782 -6.70 1.97 -30.11
CA ARG A 782 -5.54 1.30 -30.71
C ARG A 782 -4.95 0.22 -29.81
N THR A 783 -4.74 0.55 -28.53
CA THR A 783 -4.15 -0.36 -27.54
C THR A 783 -5.02 -1.59 -27.35
N THR A 784 -6.30 -1.36 -27.12
CA THR A 784 -7.22 -2.44 -26.79
C THR A 784 -7.46 -3.34 -28.01
N ALA A 785 -7.51 -2.76 -29.20
CA ALA A 785 -7.61 -3.53 -30.45
C ALA A 785 -6.36 -4.41 -30.65
N LEU A 786 -5.16 -3.88 -30.39
CA LEU A 786 -3.91 -4.63 -30.48
C LEU A 786 -3.85 -5.77 -29.46
N ASN A 787 -4.23 -5.50 -28.22
CA ASN A 787 -4.29 -6.52 -27.16
C ASN A 787 -5.30 -7.63 -27.53
N ALA A 788 -6.46 -7.25 -28.07
CA ALA A 788 -7.46 -8.20 -28.53
C ALA A 788 -6.93 -9.10 -29.65
N LEU A 789 -6.26 -8.51 -30.64
CA LEU A 789 -5.62 -9.29 -31.72
C LEU A 789 -4.63 -10.31 -31.16
N GLY A 790 -3.82 -9.91 -30.15
CA GLY A 790 -2.86 -10.81 -29.51
C GLY A 790 -3.48 -12.03 -28.82
N LYS A 791 -4.79 -12.01 -28.53
CA LYS A 791 -5.51 -13.11 -27.87
C LYS A 791 -6.25 -14.05 -28.82
N ILE A 792 -6.43 -13.68 -30.09
CA ILE A 792 -7.12 -14.52 -31.07
C ILE A 792 -6.24 -15.74 -31.42
N LYS A 793 -6.85 -16.94 -31.53
CA LYS A 793 -6.11 -18.18 -31.76
C LYS A 793 -5.57 -18.24 -33.21
N TYR A 794 -4.32 -18.66 -33.33
CA TYR A 794 -3.58 -18.77 -34.57
C TYR A 794 -4.24 -19.75 -35.58
N ASP A 795 -4.68 -20.91 -35.11
CA ASP A 795 -5.25 -21.98 -35.90
C ASP A 795 -6.61 -21.64 -36.58
N THR A 796 -7.19 -20.52 -36.18
CA THR A 796 -8.46 -20.00 -36.74
C THR A 796 -8.26 -18.90 -37.80
N LEU A 797 -7.02 -18.55 -38.13
CA LEU A 797 -6.65 -17.41 -38.95
C LEU A 797 -6.13 -17.83 -40.33
N GLU A 798 -6.45 -17.04 -41.34
CA GLU A 798 -5.96 -17.24 -42.70
C GLU A 798 -4.55 -16.69 -42.87
N THR A 799 -3.71 -17.31 -43.73
CA THR A 799 -2.33 -16.93 -43.98
C THR A 799 -2.18 -15.46 -44.40
N ASP A 800 -3.07 -14.99 -45.31
CA ASP A 800 -3.04 -13.60 -45.74
C ASP A 800 -3.34 -12.62 -44.61
N TYR A 801 -4.26 -12.99 -43.73
CA TYR A 801 -4.57 -12.19 -42.53
C TYR A 801 -3.39 -12.16 -41.56
N ILE A 802 -2.76 -13.31 -41.30
CA ILE A 802 -1.56 -13.41 -40.47
C ILE A 802 -0.46 -12.47 -41.00
N SER A 803 -0.26 -12.46 -42.32
CA SER A 803 0.76 -11.60 -42.94
C SER A 803 0.45 -10.10 -42.78
N LYS A 804 -0.83 -9.69 -42.92
CA LYS A 804 -1.27 -8.30 -42.73
C LYS A 804 -1.05 -7.85 -41.28
N VAL A 805 -1.47 -8.66 -40.31
CA VAL A 805 -1.29 -8.36 -38.89
C VAL A 805 0.19 -8.32 -38.52
N SER A 806 0.97 -9.29 -38.95
CA SER A 806 2.44 -9.32 -38.76
C SER A 806 3.11 -8.05 -39.28
N GLY A 807 2.71 -7.58 -40.48
CA GLY A 807 3.20 -6.32 -41.02
C GLY A 807 2.93 -5.13 -40.10
N ARG A 808 1.69 -5.03 -39.58
CA ARG A 808 1.31 -3.96 -38.66
C ARG A 808 2.05 -4.06 -37.33
N LEU A 809 2.22 -5.26 -36.79
CA LEU A 809 2.97 -5.48 -35.55
C LEU A 809 4.44 -5.05 -35.69
N ARG A 810 5.09 -5.36 -36.82
CA ARG A 810 6.47 -4.92 -37.09
C ARG A 810 6.59 -3.40 -37.18
N GLU A 811 5.66 -2.74 -37.85
CA GLU A 811 5.58 -1.28 -37.93
C GLU A 811 5.55 -0.67 -36.51
N LEU A 812 4.62 -1.16 -35.66
CA LEU A 812 4.47 -0.68 -34.28
C LEU A 812 5.67 -1.05 -33.37
N ALA A 813 6.29 -2.21 -33.59
CA ALA A 813 7.48 -2.62 -32.85
C ALA A 813 8.68 -1.71 -33.10
N SER A 814 8.85 -1.24 -34.34
CA SER A 814 9.94 -0.35 -34.73
C SER A 814 9.70 1.12 -34.41
N ASP A 815 8.45 1.52 -34.15
CA ASP A 815 8.09 2.91 -33.83
C ASP A 815 8.55 3.28 -32.43
N THR A 816 9.52 4.19 -32.32
CA THR A 816 10.08 4.66 -31.04
C THR A 816 9.11 5.52 -30.22
N SER A 817 8.06 6.07 -30.84
CA SER A 817 7.02 6.82 -30.13
C SER A 817 6.01 5.94 -29.41
N VAL A 818 6.00 4.64 -29.69
CA VAL A 818 5.09 3.68 -29.09
C VAL A 818 5.51 3.37 -27.66
N ASN A 819 4.61 3.59 -26.73
CA ASN A 819 4.79 3.36 -25.29
C ASN A 819 5.15 1.89 -24.99
N LYS A 820 5.93 1.66 -23.91
CA LYS A 820 6.35 0.33 -23.44
C LYS A 820 5.20 -0.67 -23.26
N LEU A 821 4.04 -0.21 -22.83
CA LEU A 821 2.86 -1.10 -22.66
C LEU A 821 2.34 -1.65 -23.98
N TYR A 822 2.37 -0.85 -25.03
CA TYR A 822 2.05 -1.33 -26.39
C TYR A 822 3.06 -2.34 -26.89
N LYS A 823 4.35 -2.09 -26.66
CA LYS A 823 5.42 -3.03 -27.07
C LYS A 823 5.26 -4.37 -26.36
N LYS A 824 4.77 -4.41 -25.14
CA LYS A 824 4.40 -5.63 -24.45
C LYS A 824 3.29 -6.40 -25.21
N ASP A 825 2.19 -5.71 -25.56
CA ASP A 825 1.09 -6.34 -26.29
C ASP A 825 1.49 -6.81 -27.68
N ILE A 826 2.38 -6.06 -28.35
CA ILE A 826 3.00 -6.47 -29.61
C ILE A 826 3.81 -7.76 -29.42
N SER A 827 4.61 -7.85 -28.35
CA SER A 827 5.38 -9.05 -28.03
C SER A 827 4.49 -10.28 -27.84
N TYR A 828 3.39 -10.14 -27.11
CA TYR A 828 2.40 -11.23 -26.97
C TYR A 828 1.70 -11.57 -28.29
N ALA A 829 1.35 -10.59 -29.11
CA ALA A 829 0.66 -10.80 -30.37
C ALA A 829 1.49 -11.61 -31.37
N PHE A 830 2.81 -11.40 -31.42
CA PHE A 830 3.71 -12.16 -32.30
C PHE A 830 3.68 -13.69 -32.04
N LYS A 831 3.27 -14.14 -30.87
CA LYS A 831 3.09 -15.55 -30.56
C LYS A 831 1.99 -16.20 -31.43
N ASN A 832 0.94 -15.44 -31.75
CA ASN A 832 -0.21 -15.87 -32.50
C ASN A 832 -0.12 -15.56 -34.01
N TYR A 833 0.80 -14.69 -34.43
CA TYR A 833 0.98 -14.27 -35.84
C TYR A 833 2.39 -14.61 -36.30
N LYS A 834 2.74 -15.90 -36.28
CA LYS A 834 4.08 -16.39 -36.61
C LYS A 834 4.44 -16.14 -38.05
N ASN A 835 5.59 -15.53 -38.29
CA ASN A 835 6.15 -15.24 -39.60
C ASN A 835 7.67 -15.09 -39.44
N PHE A 836 8.45 -15.51 -40.45
CA PHE A 836 9.92 -15.34 -40.47
C PHE A 836 10.36 -13.90 -40.26
N ASP A 837 9.67 -12.95 -40.93
CA ASP A 837 9.98 -11.52 -40.81
C ASP A 837 9.81 -10.92 -39.43
N ASN A 838 9.08 -11.60 -38.51
CA ASN A 838 8.84 -11.11 -37.13
C ASN A 838 10.04 -11.36 -36.22
N ILE A 839 10.95 -12.29 -36.58
CA ILE A 839 12.01 -12.77 -35.67
C ILE A 839 12.96 -11.63 -35.31
N ALA A 840 13.41 -10.85 -36.28
CA ALA A 840 14.26 -9.69 -36.04
C ALA A 840 13.55 -8.65 -35.10
N SER A 841 12.26 -8.43 -35.27
CA SER A 841 11.48 -7.54 -34.40
C SER A 841 11.36 -8.08 -32.98
N LEU A 842 11.18 -9.39 -32.80
CA LEU A 842 11.13 -10.02 -31.47
C LEU A 842 12.49 -9.92 -30.76
N ILE A 843 13.60 -10.13 -31.48
CA ILE A 843 14.94 -9.99 -30.94
C ILE A 843 15.19 -8.54 -30.49
N ASN A 844 14.77 -7.56 -31.29
CA ASN A 844 14.86 -6.15 -30.91
C ASN A 844 14.00 -5.81 -29.67
N LEU A 845 12.81 -6.42 -29.53
CA LEU A 845 11.97 -6.26 -28.34
C LEU A 845 12.58 -6.92 -27.10
N MET A 846 13.43 -7.92 -27.25
CA MET A 846 14.21 -8.48 -26.14
C MET A 846 15.29 -7.52 -25.62
N ASN A 847 15.69 -6.51 -26.39
CA ASN A 847 16.60 -5.44 -25.99
C ASN A 847 15.91 -4.26 -25.31
N PHE A 848 14.59 -4.35 -25.11
CA PHE A 848 13.86 -3.25 -24.51
C PHE A 848 14.16 -3.12 -23.01
N ASP A 849 14.18 -1.91 -22.48
CA ASP A 849 14.52 -1.58 -21.09
C ASP A 849 13.51 -2.04 -20.03
N TYR A 850 12.37 -2.61 -20.46
CA TYR A 850 11.30 -3.06 -19.58
C TYR A 850 11.08 -4.58 -19.67
N PHE A 851 11.19 -5.29 -18.54
CA PHE A 851 11.03 -6.75 -18.47
C PHE A 851 9.68 -7.24 -19.00
N GLY A 852 8.61 -6.46 -18.80
CA GLY A 852 7.27 -6.77 -19.32
C GLY A 852 7.20 -6.83 -20.85
N VAL A 853 8.20 -6.29 -21.56
CA VAL A 853 8.37 -6.43 -23.01
C VAL A 853 9.32 -7.58 -23.34
N ARG A 854 10.46 -7.66 -22.65
CA ARG A 854 11.49 -8.67 -22.90
C ARG A 854 10.99 -10.10 -22.73
N PHE A 855 10.32 -10.40 -21.61
CA PHE A 855 9.85 -11.76 -21.33
C PHE A 855 8.82 -12.26 -22.34
N PRO A 856 7.74 -11.52 -22.68
CA PRO A 856 6.83 -11.94 -23.73
C PRO A 856 7.50 -12.09 -25.11
N ALA A 857 8.49 -11.26 -25.45
CA ALA A 857 9.22 -11.38 -26.70
C ALA A 857 10.05 -12.68 -26.74
N ALA A 858 10.77 -12.99 -25.66
CA ALA A 858 11.52 -14.22 -25.51
C ALA A 858 10.59 -15.46 -25.54
N GLU A 859 9.46 -15.39 -24.82
CA GLU A 859 8.46 -16.45 -24.84
C GLU A 859 7.85 -16.65 -26.23
N ALA A 860 7.57 -15.57 -26.96
CA ALA A 860 7.07 -15.66 -28.32
C ALA A 860 8.06 -16.38 -29.24
N LEU A 861 9.35 -16.01 -29.24
CA LEU A 861 10.41 -16.70 -29.99
C LEU A 861 10.48 -18.19 -29.64
N ARG A 862 10.40 -18.54 -28.38
CA ARG A 862 10.40 -19.92 -27.90
C ARG A 862 9.28 -20.76 -28.52
N THR A 863 8.13 -20.15 -28.80
CA THR A 863 6.97 -20.85 -29.40
C THR A 863 7.10 -21.10 -30.91
N TYR A 864 8.09 -20.48 -31.58
CA TYR A 864 8.34 -20.74 -33.00
C TYR A 864 8.89 -22.15 -33.18
N GLY A 865 8.34 -22.88 -34.17
CA GLY A 865 8.67 -24.26 -34.39
C GLY A 865 10.07 -24.49 -34.96
N ASP A 866 10.41 -25.77 -35.21
CA ASP A 866 11.74 -26.16 -35.69
C ASP A 866 12.09 -25.57 -37.06
N GLU A 867 11.10 -25.27 -37.88
CA GLU A 867 11.25 -24.59 -39.17
C GLU A 867 11.91 -23.21 -39.09
N TYR A 868 11.75 -22.52 -37.91
CA TYR A 868 12.31 -21.20 -37.69
C TYR A 868 13.67 -21.22 -36.96
N TYR A 869 14.12 -22.37 -36.50
CA TYR A 869 15.26 -22.52 -35.61
C TYR A 869 16.58 -21.96 -36.20
N GLU A 870 16.95 -22.36 -37.41
CA GLU A 870 18.17 -21.87 -38.03
C GLU A 870 18.14 -20.35 -38.24
N PHE A 871 16.98 -19.82 -38.61
CA PHE A 871 16.81 -18.40 -38.81
C PHE A 871 16.93 -17.62 -37.50
N ILE A 872 16.27 -18.08 -36.45
CA ILE A 872 16.38 -17.47 -35.11
C ILE A 872 17.83 -17.49 -34.62
N ASN A 873 18.53 -18.59 -34.82
CA ASN A 873 19.90 -18.73 -34.39
C ASN A 873 20.86 -17.77 -35.12
N ASN A 874 20.69 -17.60 -36.41
CA ASN A 874 21.47 -16.68 -37.21
C ASN A 874 21.21 -15.22 -36.83
N GLU A 875 19.95 -14.81 -36.66
CA GLU A 875 19.58 -13.47 -36.25
C GLU A 875 20.08 -13.14 -34.84
N LEU A 876 20.08 -14.13 -33.91
CA LEU A 876 20.69 -13.95 -32.60
C LEU A 876 22.17 -13.70 -32.65
N ILE A 877 22.91 -14.41 -33.52
CA ILE A 877 24.36 -14.21 -33.72
C ILE A 877 24.65 -12.79 -34.26
N ASP A 878 23.83 -12.33 -35.19
CA ASP A 878 24.06 -11.06 -35.88
C ASP A 878 23.64 -9.83 -35.06
N THR A 879 22.66 -10.00 -34.19
CA THR A 879 22.06 -8.88 -33.43
C THR A 879 22.45 -8.81 -31.97
N ILE A 880 23.37 -9.63 -31.50
CA ILE A 880 23.70 -9.63 -30.08
C ILE A 880 24.28 -8.30 -29.64
N ALA A 881 23.46 -7.64 -28.86
CA ALA A 881 23.74 -6.38 -28.29
C ALA A 881 24.68 -6.47 -27.07
N GLU A 882 25.27 -5.35 -26.74
CA GLU A 882 26.12 -5.14 -25.57
C GLU A 882 25.40 -5.40 -24.22
N ASP A 883 24.06 -5.48 -24.21
CA ASP A 883 23.26 -5.69 -23.01
C ASP A 883 23.15 -7.18 -22.64
N LYS A 884 23.84 -7.55 -21.56
CA LYS A 884 23.92 -8.91 -21.05
C LYS A 884 22.66 -9.37 -20.31
N VAL A 885 21.87 -8.44 -19.81
CA VAL A 885 20.72 -8.73 -18.94
C VAL A 885 19.56 -9.34 -19.73
N TRP A 886 19.22 -8.77 -20.88
CA TRP A 886 18.14 -9.29 -21.72
C TRP A 886 18.43 -10.72 -22.23
N PHE A 887 19.71 -11.01 -22.51
CA PHE A 887 20.09 -12.33 -22.98
C PHE A 887 19.99 -13.38 -21.87
N GLN A 888 20.28 -13.01 -20.62
CA GLN A 888 20.04 -13.87 -19.47
C GLN A 888 18.55 -14.19 -19.31
N SER A 889 17.68 -13.20 -19.48
CA SER A 889 16.23 -13.41 -19.50
C SER A 889 15.80 -14.39 -20.58
N PHE A 890 16.36 -14.27 -21.77
CA PHE A 890 16.11 -15.20 -22.87
C PHE A 890 16.57 -16.63 -22.53
N LEU A 891 17.79 -16.80 -22.02
CA LEU A 891 18.31 -18.10 -21.60
C LEU A 891 17.41 -18.77 -20.55
N ASN A 892 16.96 -18.03 -19.54
CA ASN A 892 16.04 -18.56 -18.54
C ASN A 892 14.70 -18.98 -19.16
N SER A 893 14.22 -18.27 -20.16
CA SER A 893 12.98 -18.61 -20.88
C SER A 893 13.13 -19.81 -21.83
N THR A 894 14.37 -20.19 -22.19
CA THR A 894 14.67 -21.30 -23.09
C THR A 894 14.84 -22.67 -22.41
N GLU A 895 14.68 -22.73 -21.09
CA GLU A 895 14.84 -23.96 -20.30
C GLU A 895 13.98 -25.14 -20.80
N ASP A 896 12.81 -24.86 -21.38
CA ASP A 896 11.89 -25.87 -21.90
C ASP A 896 12.12 -26.23 -23.38
N LEU A 897 13.13 -25.66 -24.04
CA LEU A 897 13.44 -26.00 -25.43
C LEU A 897 13.93 -27.44 -25.57
N SER A 898 13.83 -28.00 -26.77
CA SER A 898 14.47 -29.27 -27.09
C SER A 898 15.96 -29.20 -26.79
N ASP A 899 16.55 -30.34 -26.47
CA ASP A 899 17.95 -30.42 -26.02
C ASP A 899 18.94 -29.77 -27.00
N ILE A 900 18.76 -30.01 -28.30
CA ILE A 900 19.61 -29.43 -29.34
C ILE A 900 19.49 -27.91 -29.40
N LYS A 901 18.26 -27.36 -29.33
CA LYS A 901 18.03 -25.89 -29.32
C LYS A 901 18.62 -25.26 -28.09
N PHE A 902 18.42 -25.86 -26.94
CA PHE A 902 18.98 -25.37 -25.67
C PHE A 902 20.50 -25.25 -25.77
N ARG A 903 21.19 -26.32 -26.24
CA ARG A 903 22.64 -26.32 -26.40
C ARG A 903 23.11 -25.20 -27.31
N SER A 904 22.48 -25.04 -28.46
CA SER A 904 22.88 -24.02 -29.44
C SER A 904 22.71 -22.61 -28.90
N PHE A 905 21.58 -22.28 -28.25
CA PHE A 905 21.38 -20.97 -27.64
C PHE A 905 22.35 -20.72 -26.48
N TYR A 906 22.69 -21.76 -25.72
CA TYR A 906 23.68 -21.65 -24.68
C TYR A 906 25.08 -21.35 -25.24
N GLU A 907 25.50 -22.03 -26.30
CA GLU A 907 26.77 -21.82 -26.97
C GLU A 907 26.88 -20.42 -27.56
N ILE A 908 25.79 -19.87 -28.12
CA ILE A 908 25.75 -18.47 -28.55
C ILE A 908 26.00 -17.55 -27.36
N SER A 909 25.39 -17.80 -26.22
CA SER A 909 25.59 -16.98 -25.02
C SER A 909 27.03 -16.97 -24.54
N GLU A 910 27.77 -18.06 -24.69
CA GLU A 910 29.17 -18.13 -24.29
C GLU A 910 30.08 -17.17 -25.03
N ASN A 911 29.79 -16.89 -26.30
CA ASN A 911 30.58 -15.99 -27.13
C ASN A 911 30.46 -14.51 -26.69
N TYR A 912 29.46 -14.15 -25.92
CA TYR A 912 29.11 -12.77 -25.55
C TYR A 912 29.33 -12.42 -24.09
N TYR A 913 29.31 -13.42 -23.20
CA TYR A 913 29.65 -13.20 -21.80
C TYR A 913 31.13 -13.37 -21.59
N SER A 914 31.87 -12.29 -21.61
CA SER A 914 33.31 -12.32 -21.28
C SER A 914 33.53 -12.89 -19.87
N ALA A 915 34.69 -13.45 -19.63
CA ALA A 915 35.07 -14.20 -18.43
C ALA A 915 35.01 -13.42 -17.09
N ASP A 916 34.66 -12.15 -17.10
CA ASP A 916 34.66 -11.27 -15.90
C ASP A 916 33.40 -11.29 -15.05
N GLY A 917 32.30 -11.94 -15.46
CA GLY A 917 31.07 -12.00 -14.71
C GLY A 917 31.00 -13.21 -13.78
N SER A 918 31.49 -13.13 -12.56
CA SER A 918 31.29 -14.20 -11.56
C SER A 918 29.80 -14.52 -11.35
N ILE A 919 28.94 -13.49 -11.34
CA ILE A 919 27.48 -13.61 -11.22
C ILE A 919 26.86 -14.29 -12.44
N VAL A 920 27.24 -13.88 -13.64
CA VAL A 920 26.74 -14.50 -14.87
C VAL A 920 27.11 -15.98 -14.91
N ASN A 921 28.32 -16.34 -14.46
CA ASN A 921 28.76 -17.73 -14.43
C ASN A 921 27.98 -18.57 -13.39
N LEU A 922 27.65 -18.02 -12.25
CA LEU A 922 26.78 -18.69 -11.25
C LEU A 922 25.37 -18.93 -11.80
N ASN A 923 24.76 -17.92 -12.40
CA ASN A 923 23.43 -18.05 -13.01
C ASN A 923 23.41 -19.09 -14.14
N ARG A 924 24.48 -19.13 -14.95
CA ARG A 924 24.66 -20.14 -16.02
C ARG A 924 24.86 -21.53 -15.44
N LEU A 925 25.60 -21.67 -14.35
CA LEU A 925 25.81 -22.92 -13.66
C LEU A 925 24.47 -23.48 -13.14
N GLU A 926 23.66 -22.64 -12.50
CA GLU A 926 22.35 -23.07 -12.00
C GLU A 926 21.36 -23.41 -13.14
N LEU A 927 21.39 -22.67 -14.23
CA LEU A 927 20.62 -23.01 -15.43
C LEU A 927 21.00 -24.38 -15.97
N LEU A 928 22.29 -24.67 -16.10
CA LEU A 928 22.77 -25.97 -16.54
C LEU A 928 22.40 -27.11 -15.60
N LYS A 929 22.57 -26.92 -14.29
CA LYS A 929 22.20 -27.90 -13.27
C LYS A 929 20.71 -28.25 -13.31
N ARG A 930 19.83 -27.28 -13.55
CA ARG A 930 18.38 -27.52 -13.70
C ARG A 930 18.09 -28.23 -15.02
N LYS A 931 18.69 -27.78 -16.11
CA LYS A 931 18.40 -28.33 -17.44
C LYS A 931 18.91 -29.77 -17.58
N VAL A 932 20.08 -30.13 -17.05
CA VAL A 932 20.64 -31.48 -17.18
C VAL A 932 19.70 -32.57 -16.65
N LYS A 933 18.90 -32.23 -15.62
CA LYS A 933 17.90 -33.14 -15.05
C LYS A 933 16.73 -33.46 -16.02
N LYS A 934 16.51 -32.63 -17.03
CA LYS A 934 15.40 -32.70 -17.99
C LYS A 934 15.85 -33.14 -19.39
N LEU A 935 17.15 -33.20 -19.64
CA LEU A 935 17.70 -33.59 -20.94
C LEU A 935 17.46 -35.07 -21.24
N THR A 936 17.19 -35.38 -22.51
CA THR A 936 16.96 -36.73 -23.00
C THR A 936 17.99 -37.17 -24.00
N ASP A 937 18.69 -36.23 -24.67
CA ASP A 937 19.74 -36.50 -25.65
C ASP A 937 21.09 -36.81 -24.94
N PRO A 938 21.69 -37.99 -25.10
CA PRO A 938 22.91 -38.40 -24.41
C PRO A 938 24.11 -37.50 -24.73
N GLU A 939 24.22 -36.95 -25.94
CA GLU A 939 25.32 -36.07 -26.33
C GLU A 939 25.22 -34.71 -25.65
N VAL A 940 23.96 -34.18 -25.54
CA VAL A 940 23.71 -32.91 -24.88
C VAL A 940 23.87 -33.05 -23.36
N ILE A 941 23.53 -34.19 -22.78
CA ILE A 941 23.78 -34.49 -21.36
C ILE A 941 25.29 -34.41 -21.06
N ILE A 942 26.10 -35.17 -21.83
CA ILE A 942 27.55 -35.18 -21.64
C ILE A 942 28.14 -33.77 -21.79
N TRP A 943 27.72 -33.05 -22.85
CA TRP A 943 28.15 -31.67 -23.05
C TRP A 943 27.77 -30.76 -21.87
N THR A 944 26.53 -30.84 -21.35
CA THR A 944 26.04 -30.04 -20.24
C THR A 944 26.81 -30.33 -18.95
N GLU A 945 27.05 -31.59 -18.63
CA GLU A 945 27.86 -32.01 -17.46
C GLU A 945 29.33 -31.52 -17.58
N SER A 946 29.89 -31.51 -18.77
CA SER A 946 31.20 -30.93 -19.02
C SER A 946 31.23 -29.42 -18.73
N LYS A 947 30.19 -28.67 -19.15
CA LYS A 947 30.05 -27.22 -18.87
C LYS A 947 29.84 -26.91 -17.40
N ILE A 948 29.05 -27.72 -16.69
CA ILE A 948 28.90 -27.63 -15.24
C ILE A 948 30.25 -27.75 -14.53
N THR A 949 31.05 -28.77 -14.93
CA THR A 949 32.40 -28.99 -14.37
C THR A 949 33.35 -27.82 -14.65
N GLU A 950 33.29 -27.28 -15.87
CA GLU A 950 34.09 -26.11 -16.28
C GLU A 950 33.75 -24.87 -15.42
N LEU A 951 32.47 -24.55 -15.26
CA LEU A 951 32.02 -23.41 -14.46
C LEU A 951 32.32 -23.57 -12.96
N GLN A 952 32.18 -24.78 -12.43
CA GLN A 952 32.54 -25.06 -11.02
C GLN A 952 34.03 -24.85 -10.77
N SER A 953 34.91 -25.31 -11.70
CA SER A 953 36.34 -25.11 -11.56
C SER A 953 36.75 -23.63 -11.62
N LYS A 954 36.06 -22.82 -12.42
CA LYS A 954 36.31 -21.37 -12.51
C LYS A 954 35.83 -20.63 -11.27
N SER A 955 34.78 -21.08 -10.61
CA SER A 955 34.29 -20.47 -9.37
C SER A 955 35.18 -20.73 -8.16
N ILE A 956 35.76 -21.92 -8.04
CA ILE A 956 36.70 -22.29 -6.98
C ILE A 956 38.03 -21.52 -7.06
N LEU A 957 38.49 -21.18 -8.25
CA LEU A 957 39.72 -20.40 -8.46
C LEU A 957 39.64 -18.92 -8.07
N LYS A 958 38.43 -18.38 -7.82
CA LYS A 958 38.21 -16.97 -7.37
C LYS A 958 37.94 -16.80 -5.89
N ILE A 959 37.84 -17.87 -5.13
CA ILE A 959 37.65 -17.84 -3.68
C ILE A 959 38.98 -17.97 -2.91
N ASN A 960 40.07 -18.29 -3.60
CA ASN A 960 41.45 -18.25 -3.10
C ASN A 960 42.17 -17.06 -3.71
#